data_f568e59bfa331bf89d8ac6913d1aa2eb
#
_entry.id   f568e59bfa331bf89d8ac6913d1aa2eb
#
_cell.length_a   1.000
_cell.length_b   1.000
_cell.length_c   1.000
_cell.angle_alpha   90.00
_cell.angle_beta   90.00
_cell.angle_gamma   90.00
#
_symmetry.space_group_name_H-M   'P 1'
#
loop_
_entity.id
_entity.type
_entity.pdbx_description
1 polymer ?
#
loop_
_entity_poly.entity_id
_entity_poly.type
_entity_poly.pdbx_seq_one_letter_code
_entity_poly.pdbx_strand_id
1 'polypeptide(L)'
;MKRTSLNRIAYSVIILFLLSAKLPAQSISGDWYGLMDIRGIYLQMNLHLQENESGLTGTFDVPDQGAIGIPLTSVSLEDQEFKFTFVPAGFSFEGITDLDYSQIIGYFSQGDLNIRTSFNREPPELPEGSTAHLKEIYNKEEVYIEMRDGIKLFTSIYSPKETAEKSPILLFRTPYNAEGQGKDAYNYFVTIYNRFIKEGYILAFQDVRGRFMSEGEYVNVRPFIPNKKVKQIDEASDTYDTAEWLINNVKNNNGRIGVTGISYPGFYATMAILADHPAIKAVSPQAPVSNWFLGDDWHHNGAFFLIDGFSFYTGFGDPHPGESRRNYPLNFQWGSEDSYDFFLDMGPIKNTRKIFPDSVRYWHELFEHPNYDEWWKATVPLSYLKNIEPAIMTVGGWFDAEDLYGALNTYKSIEEKNRAKHPNYLVMGPWSHGQWANGRAENLGNVYWGMATNEMYHDLEVDFFNYYLKDEGEEDFSEAYIYMTGENQWKEYADWPPEGALEKTIYLQPGGGISFTAPDAEINFAEYISDPRKPVPYMEDVHLRRDAVYMIDDQRFASRRPDVLVYQTETLTEDITLTGPVTADLYVSTTGTDADFIVKIIDVFPDQVIPPADADIDVPLGGYQMLVRGEVMRGRYRNSFENPEPFVPGEITKVSFSIPDIAHKFKEGHKLMIQIQSSWFPLVDRNPQKFVNIYECDEDDFQKATIRIYHDREHPSGIKVMAKDEL
;
A
#
# COMPACT_ATOMS: atom_id res chain seq x y z
N MET A 1 -54.52 -0.71 -82.90
CA MET A 1 -55.55 -1.73 -82.80
C MET A 1 -55.80 -2.13 -81.37
N LYS A 2 -57.04 -1.88 -80.94
CA LYS A 2 -57.81 -2.58 -79.85
C LYS A 2 -57.15 -2.66 -78.46
N ARG A 3 -57.73 -2.20 -77.49
CA ARG A 3 -59.00 -2.01 -76.75
C ARG A 3 -58.71 -2.26 -75.28
N THR A 4 -58.83 -1.17 -74.52
CA THR A 4 -59.73 -0.92 -73.40
C THR A 4 -60.12 -2.11 -72.49
N SER A 5 -59.83 -2.05 -71.26
CA SER A 5 -60.85 -2.29 -70.23
C SER A 5 -60.42 -1.59 -68.88
N LEU A 6 -61.28 -0.70 -68.44
CA LEU A 6 -61.31 -0.13 -67.07
C LEU A 6 -61.69 -1.28 -66.10
N ASN A 7 -61.01 -1.31 -65.00
CA ASN A 7 -61.63 -1.90 -63.83
C ASN A 7 -61.42 -0.98 -62.61
N ARG A 8 -62.51 -0.66 -61.96
CA ARG A 8 -62.68 0.19 -60.82
C ARG A 8 -62.03 -0.41 -59.61
N ILE A 9 -61.12 0.35 -58.96
CA ILE A 9 -60.64 -0.01 -57.67
C ILE A 9 -61.41 0.86 -56.66
N ALA A 10 -62.19 0.14 -55.83
CA ALA A 10 -62.89 0.76 -54.68
C ALA A 10 -61.87 1.04 -53.58
N TYR A 11 -61.78 2.31 -53.19
CA TYR A 11 -61.00 2.70 -51.98
C TYR A 11 -61.77 2.30 -50.71
N SER A 12 -61.31 1.20 -50.08
CA SER A 12 -61.70 0.90 -48.70
C SER A 12 -60.71 1.70 -47.77
N VAL A 13 -61.21 2.75 -47.16
CA VAL A 13 -60.55 3.48 -46.11
C VAL A 13 -60.64 2.60 -44.87
N ILE A 14 -59.54 1.88 -44.54
CA ILE A 14 -59.37 1.26 -43.24
C ILE A 14 -58.87 2.35 -42.29
N ILE A 15 -59.79 2.83 -41.43
CA ILE A 15 -59.40 3.66 -40.27
C ILE A 15 -58.79 2.69 -39.28
N LEU A 16 -57.43 2.71 -39.21
CA LEU A 16 -56.68 2.05 -38.16
C LEU A 16 -56.84 2.90 -36.88
N PHE A 17 -57.73 2.53 -35.98
CA PHE A 17 -57.70 2.99 -34.61
C PHE A 17 -56.41 2.46 -33.96
N LEU A 18 -55.38 3.29 -33.94
CA LEU A 18 -54.25 3.12 -33.04
C LEU A 18 -54.80 3.32 -31.62
N LEU A 19 -55.18 2.25 -30.96
CA LEU A 19 -55.24 2.21 -29.51
C LEU A 19 -53.81 2.47 -29.00
N SER A 20 -53.49 3.72 -28.76
CA SER A 20 -52.37 4.07 -27.89
C SER A 20 -52.72 3.57 -26.50
N ALA A 21 -52.38 2.34 -26.18
CA ALA A 21 -52.24 1.95 -24.82
C ALA A 21 -51.25 2.92 -24.20
N LYS A 22 -51.74 3.91 -23.43
CA LYS A 22 -50.89 4.62 -22.50
C LYS A 22 -50.33 3.59 -21.55
N LEU A 23 -49.11 3.16 -21.75
CA LEU A 23 -48.34 2.55 -20.68
C LEU A 23 -48.42 3.53 -19.50
N PRO A 24 -48.73 3.09 -18.28
CA PRO A 24 -48.66 3.98 -17.15
C PRO A 24 -47.23 4.58 -17.16
N ALA A 25 -47.17 5.91 -17.02
CA ALA A 25 -45.87 6.57 -16.87
C ALA A 25 -45.17 5.88 -15.69
N GLN A 26 -44.02 5.30 -15.94
CA GLN A 26 -43.25 4.71 -14.85
C GLN A 26 -42.91 5.85 -13.89
N SER A 27 -43.10 5.62 -12.61
CA SER A 27 -42.76 6.55 -11.55
C SER A 27 -41.27 6.30 -11.19
N ILE A 28 -40.56 7.34 -10.75
CA ILE A 28 -39.22 7.19 -10.16
C ILE A 28 -39.25 6.30 -8.89
N SER A 29 -40.43 6.22 -8.23
CA SER A 29 -40.67 5.36 -7.06
C SER A 29 -40.52 3.88 -7.41
N GLY A 30 -40.15 3.08 -6.41
CA GLY A 30 -39.93 1.64 -6.50
C GLY A 30 -38.50 1.26 -6.30
N ASP A 31 -38.19 0.00 -6.63
CA ASP A 31 -36.85 -0.59 -6.43
C ASP A 31 -35.96 -0.35 -7.64
N TRP A 32 -34.71 -0.08 -7.32
CA TRP A 32 -33.63 0.14 -8.25
C TRP A 32 -32.43 -0.68 -7.86
N TYR A 33 -31.75 -1.27 -8.82
CA TYR A 33 -30.63 -2.18 -8.60
C TYR A 33 -29.40 -1.68 -9.36
N GLY A 34 -28.28 -1.56 -8.66
CA GLY A 34 -27.01 -1.15 -9.17
C GLY A 34 -25.89 -2.15 -8.84
N LEU A 35 -24.83 -2.07 -9.61
CA LEU A 35 -23.58 -2.76 -9.34
C LEU A 35 -22.46 -1.76 -9.42
N MET A 36 -21.70 -1.64 -8.34
CA MET A 36 -20.51 -0.81 -8.29
C MET A 36 -19.28 -1.69 -8.46
N ASP A 37 -18.44 -1.37 -9.43
CA ASP A 37 -17.13 -2.00 -9.62
C ASP A 37 -16.05 -1.12 -8.99
N ILE A 38 -15.48 -1.60 -7.90
CA ILE A 38 -14.34 -0.95 -7.24
C ILE A 38 -13.09 -1.76 -7.59
N ARG A 39 -12.51 -1.49 -8.76
CA ARG A 39 -11.28 -2.16 -9.21
C ARG A 39 -11.37 -3.69 -9.20
N GLY A 40 -12.48 -4.22 -9.69
CA GLY A 40 -12.74 -5.67 -9.76
C GLY A 40 -13.45 -6.25 -8.54
N ILE A 41 -13.71 -5.45 -7.51
CA ILE A 41 -14.60 -5.82 -6.40
C ILE A 41 -16.01 -5.32 -6.74
N TYR A 42 -16.95 -6.23 -6.84
CA TYR A 42 -18.33 -5.93 -7.21
C TYR A 42 -19.21 -5.83 -5.98
N LEU A 43 -19.78 -4.64 -5.73
CA LEU A 43 -20.74 -4.40 -4.66
C LEU A 43 -22.14 -4.19 -5.22
N GLN A 44 -23.09 -4.99 -4.76
CA GLN A 44 -24.51 -4.77 -5.06
C GLN A 44 -25.03 -3.56 -4.29
N MET A 45 -25.84 -2.75 -4.96
CA MET A 45 -26.51 -1.60 -4.38
C MET A 45 -27.98 -1.64 -4.74
N ASN A 46 -28.85 -1.59 -3.74
CA ASN A 46 -30.28 -1.48 -3.97
C ASN A 46 -30.78 -0.14 -3.42
N LEU A 47 -31.57 0.56 -4.21
CA LEU A 47 -32.16 1.84 -3.84
C LEU A 47 -33.68 1.71 -3.87
N HIS A 48 -34.35 1.98 -2.76
CA HIS A 48 -35.79 1.88 -2.60
C HIS A 48 -36.38 3.28 -2.47
N LEU A 49 -37.05 3.77 -3.52
CA LEU A 49 -37.58 5.13 -3.58
C LEU A 49 -39.08 5.16 -3.34
N GLN A 50 -39.55 6.11 -2.55
CA GLN A 50 -40.97 6.37 -2.27
C GLN A 50 -41.27 7.85 -2.41
N GLU A 51 -42.32 8.16 -3.16
CA GLU A 51 -42.85 9.51 -3.28
C GLU A 51 -44.05 9.66 -2.36
N ASN A 52 -44.06 10.71 -1.57
CA ASN A 52 -45.13 11.05 -0.62
C ASN A 52 -45.48 12.54 -0.68
N GLU A 53 -46.43 13.00 0.10
CA GLU A 53 -46.88 14.40 0.12
C GLU A 53 -45.76 15.41 0.47
N SER A 54 -44.68 14.95 1.11
CA SER A 54 -43.52 15.78 1.50
C SER A 54 -42.34 15.72 0.51
N GLY A 55 -42.47 14.91 -0.54
CA GLY A 55 -41.45 14.75 -1.57
C GLY A 55 -40.90 13.32 -1.70
N LEU A 56 -39.76 13.18 -2.38
CA LEU A 56 -39.11 11.90 -2.62
C LEU A 56 -38.23 11.51 -1.42
N THR A 57 -38.37 10.27 -0.96
CA THR A 57 -37.63 9.68 0.14
C THR A 57 -37.12 8.29 -0.28
N GLY A 58 -36.13 7.73 0.42
CA GLY A 58 -35.65 6.39 0.09
C GLY A 58 -34.76 5.77 1.15
N THR A 59 -34.55 4.46 0.98
CA THR A 59 -33.51 3.70 1.69
C THR A 59 -32.53 3.09 0.71
N PHE A 60 -31.35 2.80 1.19
CA PHE A 60 -30.23 2.26 0.41
C PHE A 60 -29.71 0.99 1.07
N ASP A 61 -29.47 -0.04 0.27
CA ASP A 61 -28.90 -1.30 0.73
C ASP A 61 -27.57 -1.55 0.03
N VAL A 62 -26.60 -2.08 0.78
CA VAL A 62 -25.39 -2.72 0.28
C VAL A 62 -25.31 -4.13 0.88
N PRO A 63 -26.00 -5.13 0.27
CA PRO A 63 -26.13 -6.46 0.84
C PRO A 63 -24.80 -7.16 1.13
N ASP A 64 -23.80 -6.92 0.29
CA ASP A 64 -22.45 -7.47 0.44
C ASP A 64 -21.71 -6.96 1.68
N GLN A 65 -22.13 -5.82 2.21
CA GLN A 65 -21.61 -5.23 3.44
C GLN A 65 -22.57 -5.41 4.65
N GLY A 66 -23.65 -6.15 4.47
CA GLY A 66 -24.67 -6.34 5.52
C GLY A 66 -25.44 -5.06 5.86
N ALA A 67 -25.33 -4.02 5.07
CA ALA A 67 -25.97 -2.73 5.24
C ALA A 67 -27.32 -2.76 4.54
N ILE A 68 -28.41 -2.84 5.29
CA ILE A 68 -29.79 -2.98 4.79
C ILE A 68 -30.69 -1.92 5.41
N GLY A 69 -31.53 -1.30 4.57
CA GLY A 69 -32.54 -0.33 5.01
C GLY A 69 -31.96 0.99 5.52
N ILE A 70 -30.80 1.41 5.00
CA ILE A 70 -30.16 2.67 5.40
C ILE A 70 -31.03 3.84 4.93
N PRO A 71 -31.61 4.65 5.81
CA PRO A 71 -32.44 5.79 5.41
C PRO A 71 -31.56 6.89 4.82
N LEU A 72 -31.83 7.30 3.59
CA LEU A 72 -31.09 8.40 2.94
C LEU A 72 -31.38 9.74 3.65
N THR A 73 -30.36 10.58 3.77
CA THR A 73 -30.48 11.91 4.39
C THR A 73 -31.26 12.88 3.49
N SER A 74 -31.06 12.80 2.18
CA SER A 74 -31.79 13.56 1.18
C SER A 74 -31.93 12.77 -0.11
N VAL A 75 -33.04 12.97 -0.81
CA VAL A 75 -33.29 12.47 -2.16
C VAL A 75 -33.96 13.58 -2.96
N SER A 76 -33.53 13.88 -4.15
CA SER A 76 -34.15 14.87 -5.03
C SER A 76 -34.14 14.41 -6.48
N LEU A 77 -35.15 14.88 -7.23
CA LEU A 77 -35.27 14.73 -8.68
C LEU A 77 -35.78 16.05 -9.25
N GLU A 78 -34.94 16.72 -10.05
CA GLU A 78 -35.26 17.97 -10.73
C GLU A 78 -34.86 17.84 -12.20
N ASP A 79 -35.77 18.02 -13.12
CA ASP A 79 -35.52 17.98 -14.58
C ASP A 79 -34.63 16.81 -15.06
N GLN A 80 -34.85 15.58 -14.52
CA GLN A 80 -34.06 14.36 -14.73
C GLN A 80 -32.75 14.29 -13.95
N GLU A 81 -32.27 15.33 -13.29
CA GLU A 81 -31.16 15.25 -12.35
C GLU A 81 -31.63 14.57 -11.06
N PHE A 82 -31.05 13.39 -10.79
CA PHE A 82 -31.33 12.59 -9.61
C PHE A 82 -30.15 12.63 -8.64
N LYS A 83 -30.43 12.97 -7.37
CA LYS A 83 -29.39 13.04 -6.33
C LYS A 83 -29.87 12.42 -5.04
N PHE A 84 -28.95 11.75 -4.33
CA PHE A 84 -29.18 11.36 -2.94
C PHE A 84 -27.90 11.50 -2.10
N THR A 85 -28.08 11.64 -0.77
CA THR A 85 -26.97 11.72 0.17
C THR A 85 -27.23 10.88 1.41
N PHE A 86 -26.14 10.40 2.03
CA PHE A 86 -26.15 9.81 3.37
C PHE A 86 -24.99 10.40 4.19
N VAL A 87 -25.30 11.46 4.93
CA VAL A 87 -24.32 12.24 5.70
C VAL A 87 -23.57 11.41 6.76
N PRO A 88 -24.21 10.46 7.50
CA PRO A 88 -23.50 9.70 8.53
C PRO A 88 -22.30 8.87 8.02
N ALA A 89 -22.33 8.42 6.76
CA ALA A 89 -21.22 7.70 6.13
C ALA A 89 -20.49 8.53 5.06
N GLY A 90 -20.91 9.79 4.85
CA GLY A 90 -20.25 10.71 3.93
C GLY A 90 -20.34 10.30 2.45
N PHE A 91 -21.41 9.60 2.04
CA PHE A 91 -21.58 9.26 0.62
C PHE A 91 -22.71 10.02 -0.06
N SER A 92 -22.57 10.21 -1.36
CA SER A 92 -23.56 10.83 -2.24
C SER A 92 -23.60 10.14 -3.60
N PHE A 93 -24.69 10.34 -4.31
CA PHE A 93 -24.83 9.98 -5.72
C PHE A 93 -25.45 11.15 -6.48
N GLU A 94 -24.88 11.48 -7.64
CA GLU A 94 -25.41 12.43 -8.58
C GLU A 94 -25.50 11.81 -9.97
N GLY A 95 -26.65 11.85 -10.59
CA GLY A 95 -26.87 11.21 -11.88
C GLY A 95 -28.05 11.79 -12.66
N ILE A 96 -28.25 11.21 -13.84
CA ILE A 96 -29.36 11.58 -14.75
C ILE A 96 -30.23 10.33 -14.97
N THR A 97 -31.54 10.50 -14.88
CA THR A 97 -32.51 9.47 -15.26
C THR A 97 -32.98 9.69 -16.70
N ASP A 98 -33.33 8.60 -17.38
CA ASP A 98 -34.03 8.65 -18.65
C ASP A 98 -35.50 9.09 -18.48
N LEU A 99 -36.14 9.42 -19.60
CA LEU A 99 -37.52 9.98 -19.60
C LEU A 99 -38.60 9.00 -19.14
N ASP A 100 -38.34 7.70 -19.19
CA ASP A 100 -39.28 6.64 -18.83
C ASP A 100 -38.94 5.99 -17.47
N TYR A 101 -37.93 6.52 -16.77
CA TYR A 101 -37.46 6.01 -15.47
C TYR A 101 -37.08 4.53 -15.50
N SER A 102 -36.38 4.10 -16.54
CA SER A 102 -35.85 2.75 -16.66
C SER A 102 -34.43 2.64 -16.17
N GLN A 103 -33.65 3.72 -16.25
CA GLN A 103 -32.23 3.75 -15.83
C GLN A 103 -31.86 5.10 -15.19
N ILE A 104 -30.96 5.06 -14.21
CA ILE A 104 -30.28 6.23 -13.63
C ILE A 104 -28.78 5.99 -13.80
N ILE A 105 -28.08 6.90 -14.46
CA ILE A 105 -26.61 6.83 -14.64
C ILE A 105 -25.96 8.02 -13.96
N GLY A 106 -24.93 7.78 -13.14
CA GLY A 106 -24.26 8.87 -12.45
C GLY A 106 -22.98 8.43 -11.75
N TYR A 107 -22.58 9.23 -10.79
CA TYR A 107 -21.40 9.00 -9.99
C TYR A 107 -21.76 8.82 -8.53
N PHE A 108 -21.24 7.74 -7.93
CA PHE A 108 -21.26 7.50 -6.50
C PHE A 108 -19.95 8.03 -5.92
N SER A 109 -20.05 8.88 -4.89
CA SER A 109 -18.90 9.53 -4.26
C SER A 109 -18.87 9.25 -2.77
N GLN A 110 -17.69 8.86 -2.25
CA GLN A 110 -17.43 8.68 -0.82
C GLN A 110 -15.95 8.94 -0.52
N GLY A 111 -15.63 10.02 0.22
CA GLY A 111 -14.25 10.47 0.36
C GLY A 111 -13.65 10.76 -1.02
N ASP A 112 -12.47 10.21 -1.28
CA ASP A 112 -11.78 10.34 -2.57
C ASP A 112 -12.30 9.37 -3.64
N LEU A 113 -13.22 8.49 -3.27
CA LEU A 113 -13.82 7.53 -4.19
C LEU A 113 -14.89 8.23 -5.04
N ASN A 114 -14.75 8.19 -6.36
CA ASN A 114 -15.73 8.69 -7.32
C ASN A 114 -15.91 7.67 -8.44
N ILE A 115 -17.00 6.90 -8.39
CA ILE A 115 -17.23 5.77 -9.28
C ILE A 115 -18.47 5.98 -10.11
N ARG A 116 -18.33 5.87 -11.42
CA ARG A 116 -19.46 5.85 -12.33
C ARG A 116 -20.24 4.55 -12.15
N THR A 117 -21.54 4.66 -11.88
CA THR A 117 -22.42 3.51 -11.74
C THR A 117 -23.80 3.82 -12.32
N SER A 118 -24.62 2.77 -12.45
CA SER A 118 -26.00 2.90 -12.91
C SER A 118 -26.96 2.09 -12.04
N PHE A 119 -28.17 2.61 -11.87
CA PHE A 119 -29.27 1.88 -11.28
C PHE A 119 -30.30 1.55 -12.36
N ASN A 120 -30.79 0.30 -12.38
CA ASN A 120 -31.77 -0.23 -13.32
C ASN A 120 -32.95 -0.84 -12.56
N ARG A 121 -34.06 -1.09 -13.27
CA ARG A 121 -35.26 -1.68 -12.65
C ARG A 121 -35.14 -3.18 -12.41
N GLU A 122 -34.28 -3.84 -13.14
CA GLU A 122 -33.99 -5.26 -12.98
C GLU A 122 -32.63 -5.42 -12.30
N PRO A 123 -32.48 -6.43 -11.43
CA PRO A 123 -31.17 -6.74 -10.86
C PRO A 123 -30.14 -7.04 -11.95
N PRO A 124 -28.92 -6.51 -11.87
CA PRO A 124 -27.87 -6.82 -12.82
C PRO A 124 -27.48 -8.31 -12.74
N GLU A 125 -27.07 -8.88 -13.86
CA GLU A 125 -26.30 -10.13 -13.81
C GLU A 125 -25.02 -9.90 -13.01
N LEU A 126 -24.80 -10.79 -12.04
CA LEU A 126 -23.64 -10.66 -11.16
C LEU A 126 -22.42 -11.26 -11.85
N PRO A 127 -21.34 -10.49 -12.00
CA PRO A 127 -20.13 -10.97 -12.63
C PRO A 127 -19.54 -12.17 -11.88
N GLU A 128 -18.86 -13.02 -12.63
CA GLU A 128 -17.96 -13.99 -12.03
C GLU A 128 -17.00 -13.29 -11.05
N GLY A 129 -16.83 -13.84 -9.84
CA GLY A 129 -16.05 -13.20 -8.78
C GLY A 129 -16.83 -12.26 -7.87
N SER A 130 -18.14 -12.06 -8.10
CA SER A 130 -18.98 -11.36 -7.12
C SER A 130 -19.23 -12.22 -5.87
N THR A 131 -19.58 -11.57 -4.75
CA THR A 131 -19.94 -12.27 -3.50
C THR A 131 -21.11 -13.24 -3.68
N ALA A 132 -22.07 -12.91 -4.54
CA ALA A 132 -23.21 -13.80 -4.83
C ALA A 132 -22.75 -15.03 -5.62
N HIS A 133 -21.87 -14.88 -6.62
CA HIS A 133 -21.27 -16.02 -7.32
C HIS A 133 -20.49 -16.90 -6.35
N LEU A 134 -19.71 -16.29 -5.44
CA LEU A 134 -18.99 -17.03 -4.39
C LEU A 134 -19.96 -17.87 -3.53
N LYS A 135 -21.11 -17.32 -3.15
CA LYS A 135 -22.16 -18.06 -2.40
C LYS A 135 -22.73 -19.27 -3.17
N GLU A 136 -22.77 -19.21 -4.48
CA GLU A 136 -23.22 -20.32 -5.31
C GLU A 136 -22.26 -21.48 -5.33
N ILE A 137 -20.95 -21.21 -5.34
CA ILE A 137 -19.91 -22.24 -5.58
C ILE A 137 -19.12 -22.63 -4.33
N TYR A 138 -19.17 -21.84 -3.23
CA TYR A 138 -18.44 -22.08 -1.99
C TYR A 138 -19.37 -22.18 -0.77
N ASN A 139 -19.00 -23.02 0.20
CA ASN A 139 -19.55 -23.02 1.56
C ASN A 139 -18.68 -22.18 2.47
N LYS A 140 -19.28 -21.42 3.39
CA LYS A 140 -18.59 -20.73 4.46
C LYS A 140 -18.84 -21.42 5.80
N GLU A 141 -17.80 -21.66 6.57
CA GLU A 141 -17.85 -22.09 7.96
C GLU A 141 -17.10 -21.08 8.85
N GLU A 142 -17.61 -20.82 10.05
CA GLU A 142 -16.94 -20.02 11.07
C GLU A 142 -16.62 -20.94 12.26
N VAL A 143 -15.34 -20.98 12.67
CA VAL A 143 -14.86 -21.88 13.69
C VAL A 143 -13.95 -21.15 14.67
N TYR A 144 -13.83 -21.71 15.87
CA TYR A 144 -12.83 -21.31 16.86
C TYR A 144 -11.79 -22.41 16.99
N ILE A 145 -10.55 -22.07 16.65
CA ILE A 145 -9.41 -23.00 16.72
C ILE A 145 -8.69 -22.78 18.04
N GLU A 146 -8.62 -23.81 18.86
CA GLU A 146 -7.93 -23.77 20.16
C GLU A 146 -6.42 -23.90 19.99
N MET A 147 -5.70 -22.89 20.48
CA MET A 147 -4.23 -22.86 20.50
C MET A 147 -3.68 -23.66 21.70
N ARG A 148 -2.37 -23.96 21.67
CA ARG A 148 -1.67 -24.78 22.71
C ARG A 148 -1.76 -24.25 24.13
N ASP A 149 -2.10 -23.00 24.32
CA ASP A 149 -2.33 -22.34 25.63
C ASP A 149 -3.81 -22.29 26.03
N GLY A 150 -4.72 -22.77 25.17
CA GLY A 150 -6.16 -22.83 25.39
C GLY A 150 -6.95 -21.62 24.91
N ILE A 151 -6.28 -20.60 24.36
CA ILE A 151 -6.93 -19.46 23.72
C ILE A 151 -7.48 -19.88 22.36
N LYS A 152 -8.63 -19.32 21.97
CA LYS A 152 -9.31 -19.68 20.74
C LYS A 152 -9.24 -18.55 19.73
N LEU A 153 -8.79 -18.88 18.51
CA LEU A 153 -8.73 -17.93 17.40
C LEU A 153 -9.87 -18.18 16.42
N PHE A 154 -10.57 -17.11 16.09
CA PHE A 154 -11.68 -17.13 15.15
C PHE A 154 -11.16 -17.28 13.72
N THR A 155 -11.77 -18.19 12.96
CA THR A 155 -11.38 -18.49 11.59
C THR A 155 -12.61 -18.66 10.70
N SER A 156 -12.69 -17.89 9.59
CA SER A 156 -13.65 -18.07 8.52
C SER A 156 -13.05 -18.94 7.43
N ILE A 157 -13.72 -20.05 7.08
CA ILE A 157 -13.24 -21.01 6.09
C ILE A 157 -14.22 -21.07 4.93
N TYR A 158 -13.71 -20.86 3.72
CA TYR A 158 -14.46 -20.95 2.48
C TYR A 158 -13.97 -22.18 1.71
N SER A 159 -14.85 -23.14 1.47
CA SER A 159 -14.53 -24.41 0.80
C SER A 159 -15.39 -24.62 -0.43
N PRO A 160 -14.86 -25.09 -1.57
CA PRO A 160 -15.65 -25.44 -2.75
C PRO A 160 -16.80 -26.39 -2.40
N LYS A 161 -17.99 -26.16 -2.94
CA LYS A 161 -19.17 -27.04 -2.77
C LYS A 161 -18.97 -28.36 -3.51
N GLU A 162 -18.40 -28.29 -4.68
CA GLU A 162 -18.11 -29.43 -5.53
C GLU A 162 -16.64 -29.38 -5.94
N THR A 163 -15.94 -30.48 -5.81
CA THR A 163 -14.55 -30.63 -6.24
C THR A 163 -14.32 -32.06 -6.71
N ALA A 164 -13.64 -32.19 -7.85
CA ALA A 164 -13.25 -33.50 -8.38
C ALA A 164 -12.05 -34.09 -7.62
N GLU A 165 -11.20 -33.21 -7.09
CA GLU A 165 -9.97 -33.55 -6.37
C GLU A 165 -9.92 -32.85 -5.02
N LYS A 166 -8.96 -33.25 -4.17
CA LYS A 166 -8.72 -32.57 -2.91
C LYS A 166 -8.05 -31.21 -3.13
N SER A 167 -8.50 -30.21 -2.41
CA SER A 167 -8.09 -28.82 -2.54
C SER A 167 -6.96 -28.45 -1.56
N PRO A 168 -5.96 -27.67 -1.97
CA PRO A 168 -5.03 -27.05 -1.02
C PRO A 168 -5.71 -25.96 -0.20
N ILE A 169 -5.11 -25.62 0.94
CA ILE A 169 -5.58 -24.52 1.78
C ILE A 169 -4.67 -23.31 1.58
N LEU A 170 -5.25 -22.14 1.39
CA LEU A 170 -4.55 -20.87 1.46
C LEU A 170 -4.99 -20.12 2.72
N LEU A 171 -4.03 -19.88 3.62
CA LEU A 171 -4.26 -19.29 4.95
C LEU A 171 -3.84 -17.82 4.94
N PHE A 172 -4.73 -16.98 5.48
CA PHE A 172 -4.54 -15.54 5.72
C PHE A 172 -4.73 -15.26 7.20
N ARG A 173 -3.74 -14.68 7.86
CA ARG A 173 -3.85 -14.23 9.24
C ARG A 173 -3.82 -12.70 9.27
N THR A 174 -4.74 -12.08 10.01
CA THR A 174 -4.96 -10.64 9.93
C THR A 174 -5.36 -10.01 11.26
N PRO A 175 -4.89 -8.76 11.57
CA PRO A 175 -5.40 -7.98 12.68
C PRO A 175 -6.59 -7.09 12.26
N TYR A 176 -7.07 -7.20 10.99
CA TYR A 176 -8.01 -6.26 10.36
C TYR A 176 -9.41 -6.82 10.15
N ASN A 177 -9.78 -7.94 10.75
CA ASN A 177 -11.07 -8.62 10.66
C ASN A 177 -11.12 -9.75 9.61
N ALA A 178 -11.13 -10.98 10.09
CA ALA A 178 -11.33 -12.19 9.27
C ALA A 178 -12.81 -12.46 8.93
N GLU A 179 -13.68 -11.49 9.18
CA GLU A 179 -15.09 -11.50 8.84
C GLU A 179 -16.00 -12.47 9.55
N GLY A 180 -16.34 -12.12 10.77
CA GLY A 180 -17.29 -12.83 11.57
C GLY A 180 -18.73 -12.30 11.48
N GLN A 181 -19.39 -12.31 10.31
CA GLN A 181 -20.79 -11.88 10.20
C GLN A 181 -21.81 -13.03 10.16
N GLY A 182 -21.33 -14.26 10.41
CA GLY A 182 -22.12 -15.48 10.36
C GLY A 182 -21.99 -16.22 9.03
N LYS A 183 -22.36 -17.49 9.04
CA LYS A 183 -22.14 -18.43 7.91
C LYS A 183 -22.81 -18.01 6.58
N ASP A 184 -23.83 -17.15 6.65
CA ASP A 184 -24.59 -16.71 5.48
C ASP A 184 -24.11 -15.36 4.93
N ALA A 185 -23.22 -14.66 5.66
CA ALA A 185 -22.59 -13.43 5.23
C ALA A 185 -21.19 -13.71 4.65
N TYR A 186 -21.01 -13.45 3.36
CA TYR A 186 -19.74 -13.65 2.67
C TYR A 186 -19.03 -12.30 2.51
N ASN A 187 -17.77 -12.26 2.86
CA ASN A 187 -16.99 -11.05 2.76
C ASN A 187 -16.61 -10.76 1.31
N TYR A 188 -16.84 -9.54 0.86
CA TYR A 188 -16.43 -9.10 -0.46
C TYR A 188 -14.89 -9.12 -0.62
N PHE A 189 -14.10 -8.97 0.43
CA PHE A 189 -12.64 -9.11 0.37
C PHE A 189 -12.18 -10.49 -0.08
N VAL A 190 -12.97 -11.53 0.11
CA VAL A 190 -12.65 -12.89 -0.39
C VAL A 190 -12.60 -12.90 -1.91
N THR A 191 -13.38 -12.02 -2.56
CA THR A 191 -13.42 -11.94 -4.03
C THR A 191 -12.15 -11.37 -4.66
N ILE A 192 -11.29 -10.69 -3.89
CA ILE A 192 -9.94 -10.29 -4.31
C ILE A 192 -9.11 -11.52 -4.70
N TYR A 193 -9.37 -12.65 -4.05
CA TYR A 193 -8.70 -13.91 -4.31
C TYR A 193 -9.44 -14.80 -5.34
N ASN A 194 -10.25 -14.18 -6.21
CA ASN A 194 -11.04 -14.89 -7.22
C ASN A 194 -10.19 -15.82 -8.11
N ARG A 195 -8.94 -15.49 -8.38
CA ARG A 195 -8.00 -16.36 -9.08
C ARG A 195 -7.78 -17.71 -8.37
N PHE A 196 -7.69 -17.73 -7.05
CA PHE A 196 -7.59 -18.96 -6.26
C PHE A 196 -8.94 -19.68 -6.08
N ILE A 197 -10.04 -18.90 -6.08
CA ILE A 197 -11.40 -19.48 -6.11
C ILE A 197 -11.62 -20.28 -7.37
N LYS A 198 -11.21 -19.75 -8.54
CA LYS A 198 -11.26 -20.44 -9.83
C LYS A 198 -10.43 -21.73 -9.85
N GLU A 199 -9.31 -21.72 -9.16
CA GLU A 199 -8.42 -22.87 -8.96
C GLU A 199 -8.92 -23.88 -7.91
N GLY A 200 -10.05 -23.61 -7.26
CA GLY A 200 -10.67 -24.51 -6.29
C GLY A 200 -9.95 -24.60 -4.94
N TYR A 201 -9.25 -23.56 -4.53
CA TYR A 201 -8.60 -23.49 -3.22
C TYR A 201 -9.60 -23.41 -2.08
N ILE A 202 -9.28 -23.98 -0.94
CA ILE A 202 -9.91 -23.66 0.34
C ILE A 202 -9.24 -22.41 0.88
N LEU A 203 -10.03 -21.36 1.17
CA LEU A 203 -9.51 -20.11 1.73
C LEU A 203 -9.84 -20.03 3.22
N ALA A 204 -8.84 -19.80 4.05
CA ALA A 204 -8.99 -19.68 5.51
C ALA A 204 -8.48 -18.31 5.98
N PHE A 205 -9.37 -17.49 6.53
CA PHE A 205 -9.07 -16.18 7.10
C PHE A 205 -9.18 -16.24 8.61
N GLN A 206 -8.11 -15.87 9.33
CA GLN A 206 -8.04 -15.95 10.77
C GLN A 206 -7.77 -14.58 11.39
N ASP A 207 -8.63 -14.17 12.34
CA ASP A 207 -8.31 -13.07 13.25
C ASP A 207 -7.14 -13.50 14.15
N VAL A 208 -6.10 -12.66 14.22
CA VAL A 208 -4.99 -12.90 15.13
C VAL A 208 -5.40 -12.69 16.58
N ARG A 209 -4.64 -13.22 17.49
CA ARG A 209 -4.85 -13.19 18.94
C ARG A 209 -5.18 -11.77 19.46
N GLY A 210 -6.29 -11.63 20.18
CA GLY A 210 -6.76 -10.38 20.78
C GLY A 210 -7.32 -9.35 19.80
N ARG A 211 -7.60 -9.77 18.56
CA ARG A 211 -8.29 -8.91 17.58
C ARG A 211 -9.63 -9.51 17.18
N PHE A 212 -10.60 -8.63 16.96
CA PHE A 212 -11.98 -8.93 16.53
C PHE A 212 -12.63 -10.08 17.29
N MET A 213 -12.84 -11.23 16.65
CA MET A 213 -13.53 -12.38 17.26
C MET A 213 -12.57 -13.35 17.95
N SER A 214 -11.25 -13.11 17.89
CA SER A 214 -10.27 -13.96 18.56
C SER A 214 -10.04 -13.57 20.01
N GLU A 215 -9.92 -14.58 20.88
CA GLU A 215 -9.56 -14.42 22.28
C GLU A 215 -8.09 -14.02 22.47
N GLY A 216 -7.73 -13.68 23.70
CA GLY A 216 -6.36 -13.42 24.15
C GLY A 216 -5.97 -11.94 24.11
N GLU A 217 -4.67 -11.68 24.26
CA GLU A 217 -4.10 -10.32 24.26
C GLU A 217 -3.38 -10.04 22.96
N TYR A 218 -3.74 -8.91 22.31
CA TYR A 218 -3.04 -8.44 21.14
C TYR A 218 -1.70 -7.79 21.52
N VAL A 219 -0.65 -8.16 20.80
CA VAL A 219 0.68 -7.54 20.90
C VAL A 219 1.14 -7.19 19.49
N ASN A 220 1.46 -5.92 19.26
CA ASN A 220 1.99 -5.47 17.97
C ASN A 220 3.29 -6.23 17.64
N VAL A 221 3.40 -6.72 16.40
CA VAL A 221 4.57 -7.47 15.89
C VAL A 221 5.20 -8.37 16.96
N ARG A 222 4.36 -9.21 17.55
CA ARG A 222 4.75 -10.09 18.68
C ARG A 222 6.09 -10.77 18.42
N PRO A 223 7.08 -10.63 19.31
CA PRO A 223 8.40 -11.22 19.17
C PRO A 223 8.39 -12.74 18.95
N PHE A 224 9.22 -13.20 18.02
CA PHE A 224 9.48 -14.62 17.85
C PHE A 224 10.26 -15.19 19.04
N ILE A 225 9.84 -16.32 19.57
CA ILE A 225 10.50 -17.01 20.67
C ILE A 225 11.26 -18.22 20.12
N PRO A 226 12.59 -18.18 20.01
CA PRO A 226 13.35 -19.34 19.60
C PRO A 226 13.33 -20.43 20.70
N ASN A 227 13.30 -21.71 20.29
CA ASN A 227 13.31 -22.87 21.21
C ASN A 227 12.19 -22.82 22.28
N LYS A 228 10.98 -22.39 21.87
CA LYS A 228 9.85 -22.21 22.79
C LYS A 228 9.47 -23.50 23.54
N LYS A 229 9.08 -23.32 24.79
CA LYS A 229 8.48 -24.40 25.59
C LYS A 229 7.05 -24.66 25.12
N VAL A 230 6.50 -25.80 25.44
CA VAL A 230 5.19 -26.31 24.97
C VAL A 230 4.04 -25.28 25.06
N LYS A 231 4.00 -24.47 26.11
CA LYS A 231 2.94 -23.49 26.34
C LYS A 231 3.35 -22.02 26.00
N GLN A 232 4.57 -21.79 25.52
CA GLN A 232 4.95 -20.47 25.05
C GLN A 232 4.38 -20.25 23.68
N ILE A 233 3.83 -19.06 23.47
CA ILE A 233 3.12 -18.67 22.26
C ILE A 233 3.79 -17.47 21.58
N ASP A 234 3.77 -17.49 20.29
CA ASP A 234 4.01 -16.38 19.40
C ASP A 234 3.21 -16.62 18.11
N GLU A 235 3.33 -15.71 17.13
CA GLU A 235 2.55 -15.84 15.90
C GLU A 235 2.91 -17.08 15.08
N ALA A 236 4.17 -17.55 15.16
CA ALA A 236 4.59 -18.77 14.50
C ALA A 236 3.94 -20.00 15.12
N SER A 237 3.83 -20.05 16.47
CA SER A 237 3.15 -21.14 17.16
C SER A 237 1.64 -21.15 16.93
N ASP A 238 1.00 -19.98 16.88
CA ASP A 238 -0.42 -19.87 16.55
C ASP A 238 -0.68 -20.32 15.09
N THR A 239 0.23 -20.01 14.17
CA THR A 239 0.17 -20.53 12.80
C THR A 239 0.34 -22.05 12.75
N TYR A 240 1.27 -22.62 13.55
CA TYR A 240 1.46 -24.06 13.64
C TYR A 240 0.18 -24.77 14.10
N ASP A 241 -0.40 -24.31 15.22
CA ASP A 241 -1.60 -24.91 15.80
C ASP A 241 -2.81 -24.76 14.84
N THR A 242 -2.90 -23.63 14.14
CA THR A 242 -3.92 -23.41 13.12
C THR A 242 -3.76 -24.37 11.93
N ALA A 243 -2.54 -24.52 11.42
CA ALA A 243 -2.24 -25.43 10.30
C ALA A 243 -2.56 -26.87 10.66
N GLU A 244 -2.14 -27.34 11.84
CA GLU A 244 -2.45 -28.69 12.35
C GLU A 244 -3.96 -28.92 12.45
N TRP A 245 -4.71 -27.93 12.96
CA TRP A 245 -6.16 -28.03 13.04
C TRP A 245 -6.82 -28.09 11.67
N LEU A 246 -6.40 -27.21 10.73
CA LEU A 246 -6.98 -27.12 9.39
C LEU A 246 -6.84 -28.43 8.61
N ILE A 247 -5.65 -29.05 8.60
CA ILE A 247 -5.43 -30.30 7.84
C ILE A 247 -6.22 -31.47 8.43
N ASN A 248 -6.48 -31.47 9.74
CA ASN A 248 -7.19 -32.55 10.43
C ASN A 248 -8.71 -32.39 10.40
N ASN A 249 -9.26 -31.18 10.27
CA ASN A 249 -10.69 -30.90 10.45
C ASN A 249 -11.39 -30.43 9.18
N VAL A 250 -10.72 -29.73 8.27
CA VAL A 250 -11.35 -29.26 7.02
C VAL A 250 -11.46 -30.42 6.05
N LYS A 251 -12.67 -30.69 5.55
CA LYS A 251 -12.91 -31.79 4.62
C LYS A 251 -12.34 -31.49 3.25
N ASN A 252 -12.01 -32.53 2.52
CA ASN A 252 -11.51 -32.48 1.14
C ASN A 252 -10.21 -31.68 0.95
N ASN A 253 -9.47 -31.36 2.02
CA ASN A 253 -8.14 -30.79 1.88
C ASN A 253 -7.13 -31.84 1.39
N ASN A 254 -6.07 -31.40 0.68
CA ASN A 254 -5.01 -32.27 0.19
C ASN A 254 -3.82 -32.43 1.16
N GLY A 255 -3.88 -31.81 2.35
CA GLY A 255 -2.81 -31.83 3.38
C GLY A 255 -1.71 -30.80 3.15
N ARG A 256 -1.85 -29.87 2.19
CA ARG A 256 -0.88 -28.82 1.92
C ARG A 256 -1.49 -27.45 2.16
N ILE A 257 -0.69 -26.56 2.74
CA ILE A 257 -1.07 -25.20 3.09
C ILE A 257 -0.11 -24.22 2.45
N GLY A 258 -0.66 -23.20 1.78
CA GLY A 258 0.01 -21.96 1.43
C GLY A 258 -0.35 -20.89 2.45
N VAL A 259 0.55 -19.95 2.70
CA VAL A 259 0.26 -18.78 3.55
C VAL A 259 0.63 -17.52 2.80
N THR A 260 -0.25 -16.52 2.81
CA THR A 260 0.01 -15.24 2.17
C THR A 260 -0.61 -14.10 2.95
N GLY A 261 -0.14 -12.89 2.71
CA GLY A 261 -0.68 -11.67 3.30
C GLY A 261 0.15 -10.45 2.93
N ILE A 262 -0.52 -9.29 2.87
CA ILE A 262 0.08 -8.00 2.51
C ILE A 262 0.21 -7.14 3.77
N SER A 263 1.34 -6.41 3.96
CA SER A 263 1.51 -5.47 5.05
C SER A 263 1.63 -6.20 6.42
N TYR A 264 0.88 -5.81 7.41
CA TYR A 264 0.80 -6.55 8.69
C TYR A 264 0.46 -8.05 8.49
N PRO A 265 -0.51 -8.46 7.65
CA PRO A 265 -0.66 -9.86 7.23
C PRO A 265 0.59 -10.46 6.57
N GLY A 266 1.43 -9.66 5.93
CA GLY A 266 2.76 -10.06 5.44
C GLY A 266 3.73 -10.42 6.56
N PHE A 267 3.71 -9.69 7.68
CA PHE A 267 4.42 -10.09 8.90
C PHE A 267 3.96 -11.46 9.39
N TYR A 268 2.65 -11.72 9.46
CA TYR A 268 2.13 -13.04 9.86
C TYR A 268 2.51 -14.14 8.87
N ALA A 269 2.59 -13.83 7.57
CA ALA A 269 3.12 -14.76 6.58
C ALA A 269 4.62 -15.03 6.82
N THR A 270 5.42 -14.03 7.13
CA THR A 270 6.84 -14.22 7.55
C THR A 270 6.94 -15.11 8.81
N MET A 271 6.06 -14.88 9.79
CA MET A 271 6.01 -15.73 10.99
C MET A 271 5.57 -17.17 10.70
N ALA A 272 4.78 -17.37 9.63
CA ALA A 272 4.40 -18.71 9.18
C ALA A 272 5.61 -19.51 8.62
N ILE A 273 6.60 -18.85 8.02
CA ILE A 273 7.87 -19.47 7.63
C ILE A 273 8.54 -20.10 8.87
N LEU A 274 8.48 -19.38 10.00
CA LEU A 274 9.10 -19.79 11.27
C LEU A 274 8.24 -20.79 12.10
N ALA A 275 7.04 -21.13 11.62
CA ALA A 275 6.18 -22.11 12.26
C ALA A 275 6.73 -23.54 12.15
N ASP A 276 7.51 -23.83 11.10
CA ASP A 276 8.13 -25.15 10.85
C ASP A 276 7.09 -26.28 10.82
N HIS A 277 5.91 -26.03 10.24
CA HIS A 277 4.85 -27.02 10.13
C HIS A 277 4.95 -27.77 8.80
N PRO A 278 4.96 -29.12 8.79
CA PRO A 278 5.24 -29.90 7.58
C PRO A 278 4.20 -29.73 6.46
N ALA A 279 2.98 -29.29 6.77
CA ALA A 279 1.96 -29.01 5.75
C ALA A 279 2.14 -27.66 5.07
N ILE A 280 2.87 -26.72 5.65
CA ILE A 280 3.16 -25.42 5.03
C ILE A 280 4.25 -25.62 3.96
N LYS A 281 3.89 -25.50 2.68
CA LYS A 281 4.77 -25.78 1.55
C LYS A 281 5.20 -24.54 0.80
N ALA A 282 4.38 -23.51 0.81
CA ALA A 282 4.63 -22.25 0.09
C ALA A 282 4.17 -21.07 0.93
N VAL A 283 4.94 -19.99 0.95
CA VAL A 283 4.60 -18.76 1.67
C VAL A 283 4.90 -17.55 0.81
N SER A 284 3.95 -16.63 0.71
CA SER A 284 4.14 -15.35 0.01
C SER A 284 3.97 -14.19 0.98
N PRO A 285 5.06 -13.73 1.65
CA PRO A 285 5.05 -12.48 2.39
C PRO A 285 5.04 -11.31 1.38
N GLN A 286 4.02 -10.47 1.44
CA GLN A 286 3.85 -9.35 0.51
C GLN A 286 3.96 -8.04 1.29
N ALA A 287 4.87 -7.16 0.90
CA ALA A 287 5.22 -5.97 1.66
C ALA A 287 5.20 -6.26 3.19
N PRO A 288 5.99 -7.24 3.65
CA PRO A 288 5.90 -7.67 5.04
C PRO A 288 6.56 -6.68 5.98
N VAL A 289 5.88 -6.27 7.03
CA VAL A 289 6.51 -5.58 8.16
C VAL A 289 7.66 -6.44 8.70
N SER A 290 8.85 -5.87 8.82
CA SER A 290 10.04 -6.58 9.28
C SER A 290 10.85 -5.84 10.34
N ASN A 291 10.99 -4.52 10.24
CA ASN A 291 11.76 -3.70 11.17
C ASN A 291 11.23 -2.26 11.25
N TRP A 292 10.42 -2.00 12.23
CA TRP A 292 9.77 -0.70 12.46
C TRP A 292 10.70 0.42 12.96
N PHE A 293 11.98 0.17 13.14
CA PHE A 293 12.94 1.21 13.50
C PHE A 293 13.87 1.60 12.34
N LEU A 294 14.12 0.67 11.42
CA LEU A 294 15.11 0.89 10.37
C LEU A 294 14.52 1.26 9.02
N GLY A 295 13.27 0.85 8.70
CA GLY A 295 12.78 1.14 7.36
C GLY A 295 11.35 0.73 7.03
N ASP A 296 10.57 0.22 7.99
CA ASP A 296 9.15 -0.09 7.77
C ASP A 296 8.27 0.86 8.61
N ASP A 297 7.11 1.21 8.12
CA ASP A 297 6.00 1.98 8.71
C ASP A 297 6.40 3.19 9.58
N TRP A 298 7.06 2.94 10.73
CA TRP A 298 7.13 3.95 11.79
C TRP A 298 8.42 4.73 11.84
N HIS A 299 9.54 4.14 11.45
CA HIS A 299 10.82 4.86 11.39
C HIS A 299 11.66 4.40 10.20
N HIS A 300 12.34 5.35 9.59
CA HIS A 300 13.40 5.09 8.65
C HIS A 300 14.71 5.65 9.20
N ASN A 301 15.70 4.78 9.35
CA ASN A 301 17.00 5.13 9.93
C ASN A 301 16.88 5.96 11.21
N GLY A 302 15.92 5.61 12.09
CA GLY A 302 15.65 6.24 13.37
C GLY A 302 14.88 7.57 13.30
N ALA A 303 14.45 8.04 12.15
CA ALA A 303 13.55 9.18 11.98
C ALA A 303 12.09 8.70 11.98
N PHE A 304 11.24 9.31 12.82
CA PHE A 304 9.86 8.86 13.00
C PHE A 304 8.94 9.35 11.89
N PHE A 305 8.18 8.43 11.27
CA PHE A 305 7.17 8.71 10.24
C PHE A 305 5.87 9.15 10.91
N LEU A 306 5.79 10.44 11.18
CA LEU A 306 4.79 11.03 12.06
C LEU A 306 3.37 10.88 11.56
N ILE A 307 3.11 11.26 10.31
CA ILE A 307 1.75 11.22 9.75
C ILE A 307 1.23 9.79 9.64
N ASP A 308 2.09 8.83 9.32
CA ASP A 308 1.73 7.41 9.18
C ASP A 308 1.40 6.81 10.54
N GLY A 309 2.30 6.89 11.51
CA GLY A 309 2.07 6.37 12.85
C GLY A 309 0.84 6.98 13.51
N PHE A 310 0.69 8.31 13.41
CA PHE A 310 -0.47 9.00 13.99
C PHE A 310 -1.78 8.58 13.34
N SER A 311 -1.83 8.55 11.99
CA SER A 311 -3.04 8.19 11.25
C SER A 311 -3.45 6.74 11.48
N PHE A 312 -2.46 5.83 11.51
CA PHE A 312 -2.70 4.43 11.76
C PHE A 312 -3.31 4.20 13.15
N TYR A 313 -2.67 4.69 14.23
CA TYR A 313 -3.15 4.41 15.58
C TYR A 313 -4.45 5.13 15.92
N THR A 314 -4.78 6.26 15.31
CA THR A 314 -6.11 6.86 15.43
C THR A 314 -7.20 5.98 14.79
N GLY A 315 -6.89 5.30 13.70
CA GLY A 315 -7.80 4.39 13.00
C GLY A 315 -7.82 2.96 13.55
N PHE A 316 -6.65 2.40 13.87
CA PHE A 316 -6.49 1.06 14.44
C PHE A 316 -7.09 0.97 15.86
N GLY A 317 -7.01 2.07 16.60
CA GLY A 317 -7.81 2.37 17.77
C GLY A 317 -7.42 1.64 19.05
N ASP A 318 -8.36 1.66 19.97
CA ASP A 318 -8.26 1.01 21.27
C ASP A 318 -8.20 -0.52 21.15
N PRO A 319 -7.56 -1.21 22.12
CA PRO A 319 -7.68 -2.66 22.25
C PRO A 319 -9.15 -3.08 22.32
N HIS A 320 -9.47 -4.20 21.69
CA HIS A 320 -10.81 -4.74 21.73
C HIS A 320 -11.18 -5.16 23.17
N PRO A 321 -12.35 -4.77 23.69
CA PRO A 321 -12.74 -5.09 25.05
C PRO A 321 -13.12 -6.58 25.24
N GLY A 322 -13.04 -7.36 24.18
CA GLY A 322 -13.40 -8.77 24.07
C GLY A 322 -13.75 -9.08 22.61
N GLU A 323 -14.34 -10.23 22.35
CA GLU A 323 -14.79 -10.62 21.02
C GLU A 323 -15.75 -9.58 20.43
N SER A 324 -15.39 -9.02 19.27
CA SER A 324 -16.17 -7.98 18.61
C SER A 324 -15.98 -8.01 17.10
N ARG A 325 -17.07 -7.84 16.37
CA ARG A 325 -17.05 -7.65 14.91
C ARG A 325 -16.77 -6.21 14.48
N ARG A 326 -16.62 -5.30 15.42
CA ARG A 326 -16.42 -3.86 15.17
C ARG A 326 -15.00 -3.47 15.52
N ASN A 327 -14.42 -2.58 14.73
CA ASN A 327 -13.23 -1.84 15.12
C ASN A 327 -13.60 -0.74 16.14
N TYR A 328 -12.65 -0.31 16.93
CA TYR A 328 -12.77 0.74 17.93
C TYR A 328 -11.78 1.89 17.63
N PRO A 329 -11.97 2.65 16.52
CA PRO A 329 -11.13 3.80 16.24
C PRO A 329 -11.24 4.83 17.36
N LEU A 330 -10.18 5.60 17.58
CA LEU A 330 -10.25 6.68 18.54
C LEU A 330 -11.27 7.73 18.11
N ASN A 331 -12.00 8.29 19.08
CA ASN A 331 -12.88 9.42 18.82
C ASN A 331 -12.05 10.70 18.66
N PHE A 332 -11.34 10.79 17.55
CA PHE A 332 -10.46 11.89 17.21
C PHE A 332 -11.00 12.67 16.01
N GLN A 333 -10.90 14.00 16.08
CA GLN A 333 -11.26 14.90 14.99
C GLN A 333 -10.02 15.75 14.64
N TRP A 334 -9.60 15.71 13.40
CA TRP A 334 -8.44 16.47 12.93
C TRP A 334 -8.58 17.98 13.15
N GLY A 335 -9.77 18.54 12.88
CA GLY A 335 -10.05 19.98 13.01
C GLY A 335 -9.33 20.84 11.95
N SER A 336 -8.64 20.22 11.00
CA SER A 336 -7.97 20.82 9.86
C SER A 336 -8.10 19.88 8.67
N GLU A 337 -7.97 20.39 7.46
CA GLU A 337 -7.83 19.60 6.23
C GLU A 337 -6.35 19.53 5.78
N ASP A 338 -5.47 20.24 6.48
CA ASP A 338 -4.04 20.33 6.23
C ASP A 338 -3.23 19.68 7.35
N SER A 339 -2.60 18.55 7.07
CA SER A 339 -1.75 17.84 8.03
C SER A 339 -0.46 18.60 8.36
N TYR A 340 0.08 19.40 7.41
CA TYR A 340 1.27 20.20 7.66
C TYR A 340 1.02 21.22 8.76
N ASP A 341 -0.02 22.04 8.63
CA ASP A 341 -0.41 23.03 9.63
C ASP A 341 -0.85 22.35 10.94
N PHE A 342 -1.60 21.26 10.86
CA PHE A 342 -2.04 20.50 12.04
C PHE A 342 -0.86 20.04 12.90
N PHE A 343 0.15 19.39 12.33
CA PHE A 343 1.29 18.89 13.10
C PHE A 343 2.26 20.01 13.50
N LEU A 344 2.34 21.09 12.72
CA LEU A 344 3.14 22.24 13.09
C LEU A 344 2.56 22.96 14.33
N ASP A 345 1.24 23.16 14.36
CA ASP A 345 0.52 23.75 15.49
C ASP A 345 0.51 22.83 16.73
N MET A 346 0.49 21.52 16.52
CA MET A 346 0.63 20.54 17.62
C MET A 346 1.97 20.70 18.34
N GLY A 347 3.02 21.11 17.65
CA GLY A 347 4.37 21.32 18.19
C GLY A 347 5.15 20.01 18.37
N PRO A 348 5.89 19.84 19.50
CA PRO A 348 6.67 18.63 19.75
C PRO A 348 5.83 17.35 19.79
N ILE A 349 6.39 16.25 19.28
CA ILE A 349 5.70 14.95 19.20
C ILE A 349 5.13 14.46 20.53
N LYS A 350 5.75 14.82 21.67
CA LYS A 350 5.21 14.48 23.00
C LYS A 350 3.77 14.97 23.23
N ASN A 351 3.34 16.03 22.54
CA ASN A 351 1.99 16.56 22.65
C ASN A 351 0.93 15.60 22.13
N THR A 352 1.28 14.66 21.25
CA THR A 352 0.39 13.61 20.76
C THR A 352 -0.08 12.67 21.87
N ARG A 353 0.69 12.50 22.96
CA ARG A 353 0.28 11.70 24.12
C ARG A 353 -1.08 12.11 24.72
N LYS A 354 -1.50 13.38 24.52
CA LYS A 354 -2.79 13.87 25.00
C LYS A 354 -3.98 13.34 24.18
N ILE A 355 -3.69 12.84 22.99
CA ILE A 355 -4.69 12.33 22.04
C ILE A 355 -4.89 10.82 22.23
N PHE A 356 -3.80 10.10 22.51
CA PHE A 356 -3.83 8.67 22.70
C PHE A 356 -4.05 8.29 24.17
N PRO A 357 -5.13 7.54 24.48
CA PRO A 357 -5.34 7.02 25.84
C PRO A 357 -4.29 5.96 26.19
N ASP A 358 -4.08 5.72 27.48
CA ASP A 358 -3.12 4.71 27.99
C ASP A 358 -3.39 3.28 27.47
N SER A 359 -4.62 3.02 27.03
CA SER A 359 -5.00 1.74 26.40
C SER A 359 -4.30 1.48 25.07
N VAL A 360 -3.91 2.52 24.33
CA VAL A 360 -3.10 2.42 23.12
C VAL A 360 -1.62 2.32 23.52
N ARG A 361 -1.28 1.21 24.20
CA ARG A 361 0.04 0.98 24.81
C ARG A 361 1.19 1.25 23.87
N TYR A 362 1.11 0.75 22.64
CA TYR A 362 2.21 0.84 21.68
C TYR A 362 2.61 2.30 21.40
N TRP A 363 1.64 3.24 21.34
CA TRP A 363 1.96 4.65 21.18
C TRP A 363 2.82 5.21 22.33
N HIS A 364 2.56 4.77 23.56
CA HIS A 364 3.33 5.19 24.73
C HIS A 364 4.69 4.47 24.82
N GLU A 365 4.74 3.21 24.40
CA GLU A 365 6.00 2.44 24.33
C GLU A 365 7.00 3.05 23.35
N LEU A 366 6.55 3.65 22.22
CA LEU A 366 7.43 4.40 21.31
C LEU A 366 8.28 5.47 22.02
N PHE A 367 7.71 6.13 23.02
CA PHE A 367 8.39 7.19 23.78
C PHE A 367 9.37 6.64 24.83
N GLU A 368 9.16 5.41 25.27
CA GLU A 368 10.02 4.72 26.23
C GLU A 368 11.25 4.11 25.57
N HIS A 369 11.17 3.85 24.24
CA HIS A 369 12.20 3.20 23.43
C HIS A 369 12.71 4.12 22.29
N PRO A 370 13.32 5.28 22.61
CA PRO A 370 13.73 6.24 21.59
C PRO A 370 14.92 5.81 20.72
N ASN A 371 15.63 4.75 21.10
CA ASN A 371 16.77 4.20 20.39
C ASN A 371 16.51 2.74 20.02
N TYR A 372 17.30 2.20 19.07
CA TYR A 372 17.20 0.80 18.63
C TYR A 372 17.70 -0.17 19.72
N ASP A 373 16.92 -0.31 20.78
CA ASP A 373 17.22 -1.20 21.90
C ASP A 373 16.67 -2.63 21.73
N GLU A 374 16.75 -3.44 22.76
CA GLU A 374 16.29 -4.84 22.73
C GLU A 374 14.77 -4.97 22.51
N TRP A 375 13.98 -3.94 22.84
CA TRP A 375 12.54 -3.93 22.59
C TRP A 375 12.25 -3.94 21.09
N TRP A 376 12.92 -3.07 20.31
CA TRP A 376 12.82 -3.06 18.85
C TRP A 376 13.38 -4.33 18.21
N LYS A 377 14.59 -4.73 18.63
CA LYS A 377 15.27 -5.92 18.07
C LYS A 377 14.46 -7.20 18.25
N ALA A 378 13.74 -7.32 19.35
CA ALA A 378 12.91 -8.49 19.63
C ALA A 378 11.77 -8.69 18.62
N THR A 379 11.28 -7.61 18.02
CA THR A 379 10.17 -7.66 17.04
C THR A 379 10.62 -8.05 15.62
N VAL A 380 11.94 -8.09 15.35
CA VAL A 380 12.52 -8.32 14.01
C VAL A 380 12.65 -9.81 13.69
N PRO A 381 11.85 -10.38 12.78
CA PRO A 381 11.91 -11.81 12.45
C PRO A 381 13.11 -12.19 11.56
N LEU A 382 13.71 -11.23 10.85
CA LEU A 382 14.70 -11.46 9.79
C LEU A 382 15.90 -12.31 10.24
N SER A 383 16.35 -12.16 11.50
CA SER A 383 17.49 -12.92 12.04
C SER A 383 17.22 -14.41 12.22
N TYR A 384 15.96 -14.81 12.22
CA TYR A 384 15.49 -16.18 12.43
C TYR A 384 15.15 -16.91 11.11
N LEU A 385 15.13 -16.24 9.96
CA LEU A 385 14.83 -16.83 8.64
C LEU A 385 15.98 -17.70 8.12
N LYS A 386 16.26 -18.77 8.81
CA LYS A 386 17.34 -19.73 8.51
C LYS A 386 16.87 -21.17 8.63
N ASN A 387 17.40 -22.05 7.79
CA ASN A 387 17.02 -23.47 7.72
C ASN A 387 15.51 -23.63 7.51
N ILE A 388 14.93 -22.80 6.66
CA ILE A 388 13.51 -22.82 6.34
C ILE A 388 13.20 -23.92 5.32
N GLU A 389 11.98 -24.45 5.36
CA GLU A 389 11.55 -25.55 4.49
C GLU A 389 10.60 -25.10 3.36
N PRO A 390 9.61 -24.20 3.58
CA PRO A 390 8.67 -23.83 2.52
C PRO A 390 9.35 -23.00 1.41
N ALA A 391 8.82 -23.11 0.19
CA ALA A 391 9.16 -22.18 -0.89
C ALA A 391 8.62 -20.79 -0.57
N ILE A 392 9.39 -19.74 -0.92
CA ILE A 392 9.05 -18.36 -0.59
C ILE A 392 8.92 -17.53 -1.87
N MET A 393 7.87 -16.70 -1.95
CA MET A 393 7.74 -15.64 -2.95
C MET A 393 7.46 -14.31 -2.23
N THR A 394 8.50 -13.50 -2.08
CA THR A 394 8.38 -12.18 -1.48
C THR A 394 7.96 -11.16 -2.54
N VAL A 395 6.92 -10.38 -2.25
CA VAL A 395 6.37 -9.40 -3.18
C VAL A 395 6.45 -8.00 -2.59
N GLY A 396 6.76 -7.00 -3.40
CA GLY A 396 6.76 -5.60 -2.98
C GLY A 396 6.56 -4.61 -4.12
N GLY A 397 6.36 -3.36 -3.76
CA GLY A 397 6.25 -2.23 -4.68
C GLY A 397 7.46 -1.32 -4.61
N TRP A 398 7.98 -0.86 -5.76
CA TRP A 398 9.07 0.11 -5.78
C TRP A 398 8.69 1.45 -5.13
N PHE A 399 7.41 1.78 -5.13
CA PHE A 399 6.87 3.01 -4.54
C PHE A 399 6.01 2.71 -3.31
N ASP A 400 6.33 1.61 -2.61
CA ASP A 400 5.73 1.29 -1.33
C ASP A 400 6.31 2.21 -0.25
N ALA A 401 5.43 3.02 0.34
CA ALA A 401 5.79 4.02 1.33
C ALA A 401 5.76 3.47 2.76
N GLU A 402 5.43 2.20 2.94
CA GLU A 402 5.28 1.53 4.24
C GLU A 402 6.33 0.42 4.43
N ASP A 403 6.32 -0.61 3.56
CA ASP A 403 7.09 -1.83 3.79
C ASP A 403 8.03 -2.23 2.63
N LEU A 404 8.57 -1.26 1.89
CA LEU A 404 9.61 -1.52 0.87
C LEU A 404 10.86 -2.17 1.49
N TYR A 405 11.27 -1.70 2.67
CA TYR A 405 12.39 -2.27 3.41
C TYR A 405 12.11 -3.73 3.76
N GLY A 406 10.92 -4.05 4.25
CA GLY A 406 10.52 -5.39 4.65
C GLY A 406 10.53 -6.38 3.50
N ALA A 407 10.00 -6.01 2.33
CA ALA A 407 10.04 -6.85 1.14
C ALA A 407 11.48 -7.19 0.73
N LEU A 408 12.33 -6.18 0.55
CA LEU A 408 13.72 -6.37 0.11
C LEU A 408 14.56 -7.16 1.15
N ASN A 409 14.41 -6.83 2.44
CA ASN A 409 15.24 -7.45 3.47
C ASN A 409 14.76 -8.84 3.90
N THR A 410 13.49 -9.18 3.72
CA THR A 410 13.00 -10.55 3.87
C THR A 410 13.65 -11.46 2.82
N TYR A 411 13.57 -11.08 1.53
CA TYR A 411 14.24 -11.80 0.46
C TYR A 411 15.76 -11.95 0.70
N LYS A 412 16.47 -10.84 0.91
CA LYS A 412 17.93 -10.83 1.16
C LYS A 412 18.32 -11.67 2.38
N SER A 413 17.54 -11.62 3.46
CA SER A 413 17.81 -12.40 4.67
C SER A 413 17.68 -13.90 4.44
N ILE A 414 16.74 -14.31 3.59
CA ILE A 414 16.56 -15.73 3.23
C ILE A 414 17.74 -16.18 2.36
N GLU A 415 18.14 -15.40 1.34
CA GLU A 415 19.28 -15.72 0.50
C GLU A 415 20.56 -15.88 1.32
N GLU A 416 20.83 -14.95 2.23
CA GLU A 416 22.04 -14.96 3.05
C GLU A 416 22.11 -16.16 4.01
N LYS A 417 20.96 -16.59 4.55
CA LYS A 417 20.93 -17.50 5.73
C LYS A 417 20.56 -18.94 5.40
N ASN A 418 20.19 -19.23 4.15
CA ASN A 418 19.74 -20.56 3.75
C ASN A 418 20.70 -21.22 2.76
N ARG A 419 20.38 -22.46 2.37
CA ARG A 419 21.17 -23.20 1.40
C ARG A 419 21.08 -22.53 0.03
N ALA A 420 22.19 -22.51 -0.69
CA ALA A 420 22.17 -22.14 -2.10
C ALA A 420 21.09 -22.94 -2.85
N LYS A 421 20.24 -22.24 -3.63
CA LYS A 421 19.10 -22.79 -4.36
C LYS A 421 17.90 -23.22 -3.48
N HIS A 422 17.74 -22.65 -2.29
CA HIS A 422 16.43 -22.69 -1.64
C HIS A 422 15.42 -21.92 -2.50
N PRO A 423 14.21 -22.46 -2.77
CA PRO A 423 13.21 -21.71 -3.54
C PRO A 423 12.82 -20.41 -2.83
N ASN A 424 13.39 -19.29 -3.28
CA ASN A 424 13.16 -17.96 -2.70
C ASN A 424 13.11 -16.95 -3.85
N TYR A 425 11.93 -16.45 -4.12
CA TYR A 425 11.65 -15.59 -5.27
C TYR A 425 11.30 -14.18 -4.83
N LEU A 426 11.72 -13.18 -5.62
CA LEU A 426 11.42 -11.77 -5.41
C LEU A 426 10.59 -11.22 -6.56
N VAL A 427 9.48 -10.56 -6.24
CA VAL A 427 8.68 -9.83 -7.23
C VAL A 427 8.57 -8.37 -6.81
N MET A 428 9.11 -7.45 -7.64
CA MET A 428 9.08 -6.01 -7.36
C MET A 428 8.45 -5.26 -8.54
N GLY A 429 7.23 -4.78 -8.36
CA GLY A 429 6.50 -4.00 -9.36
C GLY A 429 6.53 -2.48 -9.11
N PRO A 430 6.03 -1.67 -10.04
CA PRO A 430 6.01 -0.20 -9.93
C PRO A 430 4.83 0.29 -9.07
N TRP A 431 4.59 -0.37 -7.96
CA TRP A 431 3.38 -0.27 -7.15
C TRP A 431 3.59 0.54 -5.88
N SER A 432 2.54 1.22 -5.45
CA SER A 432 2.38 1.65 -4.06
C SER A 432 1.96 0.48 -3.18
N HIS A 433 1.84 0.69 -1.87
CA HIS A 433 1.49 -0.33 -0.89
C HIS A 433 0.21 -1.08 -1.24
N GLY A 434 0.30 -2.38 -1.50
CA GLY A 434 -0.82 -3.27 -1.84
C GLY A 434 -1.47 -3.04 -3.22
N GLN A 435 -0.95 -2.13 -4.06
CA GLN A 435 -1.57 -1.81 -5.35
C GLN A 435 -1.64 -3.01 -6.30
N TRP A 436 -0.76 -3.98 -6.17
CA TRP A 436 -0.75 -5.21 -6.99
C TRP A 436 -1.92 -6.14 -6.73
N ALA A 437 -2.60 -6.02 -5.60
CA ALA A 437 -3.70 -6.93 -5.25
C ALA A 437 -4.95 -6.72 -6.08
N ASN A 438 -5.20 -5.50 -6.56
CA ASN A 438 -6.46 -5.10 -7.17
C ASN A 438 -6.28 -4.21 -8.40
N GLY A 439 -7.32 -4.18 -9.24
CA GLY A 439 -7.36 -3.34 -10.43
C GLY A 439 -6.31 -3.75 -11.46
N ARG A 440 -5.84 -2.80 -12.25
CA ARG A 440 -4.88 -3.02 -13.34
C ARG A 440 -3.49 -2.43 -13.06
N ALA A 441 -3.35 -1.61 -12.04
CA ALA A 441 -2.10 -0.94 -11.66
C ALA A 441 -1.33 -0.33 -12.86
N GLU A 442 -2.05 0.37 -13.73
CA GLU A 442 -1.52 0.94 -14.98
C GLU A 442 -0.76 2.26 -14.77
N ASN A 443 -0.97 2.90 -13.61
CA ASN A 443 -0.34 4.16 -13.23
C ASN A 443 -0.14 4.24 -11.71
N LEU A 444 0.71 5.16 -11.32
CA LEU A 444 0.76 5.69 -9.96
C LEU A 444 0.88 7.22 -10.06
N GLY A 445 -0.08 7.93 -9.48
CA GLY A 445 -0.18 9.38 -9.67
C GLY A 445 -0.18 9.74 -11.15
N ASN A 446 0.68 10.68 -11.52
CA ASN A 446 0.82 11.18 -12.89
C ASN A 446 1.75 10.35 -13.78
N VAL A 447 2.26 9.23 -13.30
CA VAL A 447 3.15 8.36 -14.08
C VAL A 447 2.37 7.14 -14.58
N TYR A 448 2.30 6.99 -15.90
CA TYR A 448 1.61 5.91 -16.59
C TYR A 448 2.60 4.87 -17.11
N TRP A 449 2.33 3.60 -16.83
CA TRP A 449 3.23 2.48 -17.16
C TRP A 449 3.01 1.91 -18.56
N GLY A 450 1.86 2.20 -19.18
CA GLY A 450 1.50 1.71 -20.52
C GLY A 450 0.99 0.28 -20.57
N MET A 451 0.79 -0.35 -19.42
CA MET A 451 0.30 -1.74 -19.30
C MET A 451 -0.29 -1.99 -17.92
N ALA A 452 -1.13 -3.00 -17.81
CA ALA A 452 -1.57 -3.55 -16.53
C ALA A 452 -0.39 -4.30 -15.87
N THR A 453 0.27 -3.65 -14.91
CA THR A 453 1.54 -4.16 -14.37
C THR A 453 1.38 -5.36 -13.45
N ASN A 454 0.18 -5.60 -12.91
CA ASN A 454 -0.08 -6.69 -11.97
C ASN A 454 -0.64 -7.97 -12.62
N GLU A 455 -1.02 -7.95 -13.90
CA GLU A 455 -1.55 -9.16 -14.57
C GLU A 455 -0.52 -10.30 -14.57
N MET A 456 0.73 -10.01 -14.96
CA MET A 456 1.81 -11.00 -14.93
C MET A 456 2.02 -11.57 -13.51
N TYR A 457 1.99 -10.71 -12.50
CA TYR A 457 2.15 -11.14 -11.12
C TYR A 457 1.00 -12.05 -10.65
N HIS A 458 -0.24 -11.75 -11.03
CA HIS A 458 -1.38 -12.58 -10.66
C HIS A 458 -1.28 -14.00 -11.21
N ASP A 459 -0.84 -14.14 -12.46
CA ASP A 459 -0.60 -15.47 -13.07
C ASP A 459 0.56 -16.17 -12.37
N LEU A 460 1.67 -15.48 -12.15
CA LEU A 460 2.85 -15.99 -11.44
C LEU A 460 2.53 -16.46 -10.02
N GLU A 461 1.70 -15.71 -9.26
CA GLU A 461 1.30 -16.11 -7.90
C GLU A 461 0.46 -17.40 -7.91
N VAL A 462 -0.45 -17.54 -8.87
CA VAL A 462 -1.24 -18.76 -9.04
C VAL A 462 -0.34 -19.93 -9.41
N ASP A 463 0.55 -19.76 -10.36
CA ASP A 463 1.47 -20.81 -10.81
C ASP A 463 2.39 -21.26 -9.67
N PHE A 464 2.91 -20.31 -8.88
CA PHE A 464 3.72 -20.61 -7.68
C PHE A 464 2.96 -21.48 -6.69
N PHE A 465 1.75 -21.09 -6.30
CA PHE A 465 0.99 -21.90 -5.35
C PHE A 465 0.51 -23.21 -5.95
N ASN A 466 0.11 -23.26 -7.22
CA ASN A 466 -0.29 -24.51 -7.88
C ASN A 466 0.88 -25.50 -7.96
N TYR A 467 2.09 -25.03 -8.28
CA TYR A 467 3.27 -25.89 -8.32
C TYR A 467 3.56 -26.55 -6.95
N TYR A 468 3.65 -25.75 -5.88
CA TYR A 468 4.01 -26.27 -4.56
C TYR A 468 2.86 -26.94 -3.81
N LEU A 469 1.61 -26.62 -4.11
CA LEU A 469 0.45 -27.12 -3.35
C LEU A 469 -0.36 -28.17 -4.09
N LYS A 470 -0.29 -28.25 -5.43
CA LYS A 470 -1.04 -29.21 -6.23
C LYS A 470 -0.15 -30.15 -7.05
N ASP A 471 1.16 -29.89 -7.15
CA ASP A 471 2.08 -30.53 -8.10
C ASP A 471 1.67 -30.27 -9.57
N GLU A 472 1.13 -29.09 -9.89
CA GLU A 472 0.70 -28.65 -11.20
C GLU A 472 1.67 -27.60 -11.76
N GLY A 473 1.91 -27.61 -13.07
CA GLY A 473 2.83 -26.71 -13.75
C GLY A 473 4.27 -27.22 -13.83
N GLU A 474 5.19 -26.33 -14.20
CA GLU A 474 6.63 -26.61 -14.32
C GLU A 474 7.41 -25.74 -13.33
N GLU A 475 8.56 -26.25 -12.83
CA GLU A 475 9.49 -25.46 -12.01
C GLU A 475 10.33 -24.56 -12.92
N ASP A 476 9.72 -23.52 -13.47
CA ASP A 476 10.38 -22.56 -14.36
C ASP A 476 10.19 -21.13 -13.81
N PHE A 477 10.63 -20.94 -12.56
CA PHE A 477 10.57 -19.64 -11.91
C PHE A 477 11.94 -18.99 -11.94
N SER A 478 12.00 -17.76 -12.47
CA SER A 478 13.16 -16.88 -12.31
C SER A 478 13.26 -16.42 -10.85
N GLU A 479 14.47 -16.29 -10.31
CA GLU A 479 14.64 -15.91 -8.91
C GLU A 479 14.12 -14.51 -8.60
N ALA A 480 14.24 -13.56 -9.56
CA ALA A 480 13.74 -12.21 -9.38
C ALA A 480 12.97 -11.70 -10.61
N TYR A 481 11.73 -11.27 -10.40
CA TYR A 481 10.87 -10.58 -11.36
C TYR A 481 10.81 -9.10 -11.00
N ILE A 482 11.47 -8.28 -11.78
CA ILE A 482 11.72 -6.88 -11.48
C ILE A 482 11.12 -5.98 -12.56
N TYR A 483 10.21 -5.10 -12.18
CA TYR A 483 9.77 -4.06 -13.09
C TYR A 483 10.79 -2.92 -13.15
N MET A 484 11.39 -2.75 -14.32
CA MET A 484 12.36 -1.68 -14.60
C MET A 484 11.60 -0.40 -14.95
N THR A 485 11.47 0.51 -14.00
CA THR A 485 10.85 1.82 -14.22
C THR A 485 11.70 2.67 -15.19
N GLY A 486 11.07 3.63 -15.87
CA GLY A 486 11.71 4.35 -16.97
C GLY A 486 11.74 3.56 -18.28
N GLU A 487 12.18 2.30 -18.27
CA GLU A 487 12.02 1.37 -19.41
C GLU A 487 10.59 0.84 -19.51
N ASN A 488 9.88 0.77 -18.38
CA ASN A 488 8.51 0.29 -18.21
C ASN A 488 8.30 -1.14 -18.71
N GLN A 489 9.16 -2.05 -18.26
CA GLN A 489 9.12 -3.46 -18.63
C GLN A 489 9.47 -4.37 -17.46
N TRP A 490 8.85 -5.54 -17.41
CA TRP A 490 9.28 -6.62 -16.56
C TRP A 490 10.58 -7.24 -17.05
N LYS A 491 11.49 -7.52 -16.11
CA LYS A 491 12.77 -8.21 -16.35
C LYS A 491 12.86 -9.39 -15.40
N GLU A 492 13.47 -10.45 -15.88
CA GLU A 492 13.74 -11.65 -15.11
C GLU A 492 15.25 -11.75 -14.86
N TYR A 493 15.61 -12.07 -13.63
CA TYR A 493 17.00 -12.20 -13.21
C TYR A 493 17.21 -13.49 -12.42
N ALA A 494 18.40 -14.06 -12.54
CA ALA A 494 18.83 -15.23 -11.78
C ALA A 494 19.20 -14.91 -10.32
N ASP A 495 19.41 -13.63 -10.01
CA ASP A 495 19.76 -13.10 -8.69
C ASP A 495 19.32 -11.64 -8.56
N TRP A 496 19.10 -11.14 -7.35
CA TRP A 496 18.95 -9.72 -7.08
C TRP A 496 19.91 -9.22 -5.98
N PRO A 497 20.74 -8.19 -6.21
CA PRO A 497 20.90 -7.44 -7.47
C PRO A 497 21.43 -8.30 -8.62
N PRO A 498 21.15 -7.91 -9.90
CA PRO A 498 21.56 -8.73 -11.04
C PRO A 498 23.08 -8.84 -11.19
N GLU A 499 23.54 -10.01 -11.59
CA GLU A 499 24.98 -10.21 -11.91
C GLU A 499 25.47 -9.21 -12.96
N GLY A 500 26.72 -8.75 -12.79
CA GLY A 500 27.37 -7.81 -13.69
C GLY A 500 27.06 -6.34 -13.45
N ALA A 501 26.19 -6.00 -12.50
CA ALA A 501 26.07 -4.63 -12.03
C ALA A 501 27.34 -4.20 -11.28
N LEU A 502 27.88 -3.02 -11.60
CA LEU A 502 29.11 -2.49 -11.01
C LEU A 502 28.80 -1.34 -10.06
N GLU A 503 29.44 -1.33 -8.90
CA GLU A 503 29.36 -0.19 -8.00
C GLU A 503 30.01 1.05 -8.63
N LYS A 504 29.27 2.14 -8.68
CA LYS A 504 29.71 3.47 -9.13
C LYS A 504 29.32 4.51 -8.06
N THR A 505 30.07 5.61 -8.02
CA THR A 505 29.71 6.73 -7.14
C THR A 505 29.33 7.94 -8.00
N ILE A 506 28.13 8.46 -7.76
CA ILE A 506 27.65 9.73 -8.29
C ILE A 506 28.13 10.80 -7.31
N TYR A 507 29.23 11.50 -7.63
CA TYR A 507 29.79 12.55 -6.77
C TYR A 507 29.08 13.88 -6.97
N LEU A 508 28.80 14.57 -5.87
CA LEU A 508 28.35 15.96 -5.87
C LEU A 508 29.53 16.87 -6.31
N GLN A 509 29.23 17.83 -7.17
CA GLN A 509 30.23 18.76 -7.73
C GLN A 509 29.99 20.19 -7.32
N PRO A 510 31.04 21.03 -7.25
CA PRO A 510 30.87 22.48 -7.11
C PRO A 510 29.94 23.04 -8.17
N GLY A 511 29.05 23.97 -7.75
CA GLY A 511 28.11 24.62 -8.66
C GLY A 511 26.83 23.86 -8.96
N GLY A 512 26.55 22.76 -8.21
CA GLY A 512 25.29 22.01 -8.32
C GLY A 512 25.28 20.95 -9.43
N GLY A 513 26.45 20.56 -9.95
CA GLY A 513 26.59 19.43 -10.86
C GLY A 513 26.75 18.10 -10.14
N ILE A 514 26.63 17.00 -10.88
CA ILE A 514 27.04 15.64 -10.45
C ILE A 514 27.89 14.98 -11.52
N SER A 515 28.76 14.06 -11.09
CA SER A 515 29.68 13.34 -11.99
C SER A 515 30.08 12.00 -11.40
N PHE A 516 30.45 11.04 -12.23
CA PHE A 516 31.11 9.79 -11.81
C PHE A 516 32.61 9.97 -11.48
N THR A 517 33.16 11.18 -11.68
CA THR A 517 34.51 11.54 -11.29
C THR A 517 34.50 12.34 -10.00
N ALA A 518 35.35 11.98 -9.05
CA ALA A 518 35.45 12.70 -7.78
C ALA A 518 35.83 14.18 -7.99
N PRO A 519 35.31 15.09 -7.12
CA PRO A 519 35.66 16.51 -7.21
C PRO A 519 37.13 16.76 -6.93
N ASP A 520 37.72 17.76 -7.61
CA ASP A 520 39.13 18.14 -7.45
C ASP A 520 39.34 19.53 -6.79
N ALA A 521 38.26 20.14 -6.29
CA ALA A 521 38.32 21.41 -5.55
C ALA A 521 39.11 21.25 -4.24
N GLU A 522 39.80 22.31 -3.79
CA GLU A 522 40.55 22.26 -2.51
C GLU A 522 39.58 22.21 -1.31
N ILE A 523 38.76 23.21 -1.12
CA ILE A 523 37.70 23.23 -0.10
C ILE A 523 36.44 23.77 -0.76
N ASN A 524 35.39 23.00 -0.74
CA ASN A 524 34.13 23.40 -1.33
C ASN A 524 32.93 22.76 -0.60
N PHE A 525 31.88 23.54 -0.38
CA PHE A 525 30.63 23.08 0.18
C PHE A 525 29.47 23.92 -0.34
N ALA A 526 28.27 23.37 -0.30
CA ALA A 526 27.02 24.11 -0.34
C ALA A 526 26.42 24.18 1.05
N GLU A 527 25.68 25.26 1.34
CA GLU A 527 25.05 25.42 2.65
C GLU A 527 23.60 25.90 2.54
N TYR A 528 22.80 25.53 3.52
CA TYR A 528 21.43 26.01 3.70
C TYR A 528 21.10 26.15 5.19
N ILE A 529 20.02 26.87 5.48
CA ILE A 529 19.49 27.01 6.84
C ILE A 529 18.29 26.08 6.99
N SER A 530 18.42 25.08 7.86
CA SER A 530 17.30 24.24 8.29
C SER A 530 16.55 24.95 9.42
N ASP A 531 15.26 25.23 9.21
CA ASP A 531 14.38 25.88 10.19
C ASP A 531 13.22 24.93 10.58
N PRO A 532 13.24 24.32 11.76
CA PRO A 532 12.17 23.44 12.21
C PRO A 532 10.78 24.08 12.32
N ARG A 533 10.70 25.43 12.26
CA ARG A 533 9.42 26.16 12.23
C ARG A 533 8.87 26.38 10.83
N LYS A 534 9.66 26.05 9.80
CA LYS A 534 9.28 26.10 8.37
C LYS A 534 9.87 24.91 7.64
N PRO A 535 9.56 23.69 8.07
CA PRO A 535 10.14 22.51 7.47
C PRO A 535 9.76 22.39 5.99
N VAL A 536 10.58 21.67 5.21
CA VAL A 536 10.24 21.34 3.81
C VAL A 536 9.05 20.36 3.83
N PRO A 537 7.94 20.66 3.15
CA PRO A 537 6.83 19.73 3.05
C PRO A 537 7.23 18.47 2.28
N TYR A 538 6.55 17.36 2.54
CA TYR A 538 6.85 16.10 1.86
C TYR A 538 6.28 16.06 0.43
N MET A 539 5.22 16.81 0.15
CA MET A 539 4.61 17.03 -1.16
C MET A 539 4.02 18.43 -1.26
N GLU A 540 3.66 18.86 -2.49
CA GLU A 540 3.11 20.20 -2.72
C GLU A 540 1.64 20.30 -2.32
N ASP A 541 0.85 19.24 -2.57
CA ASP A 541 -0.58 19.22 -2.33
C ASP A 541 -0.92 19.07 -0.83
N VAL A 542 -2.11 19.57 -0.47
CA VAL A 542 -2.61 19.56 0.91
C VAL A 542 -3.38 18.27 1.15
N HIS A 543 -2.95 17.50 2.14
CA HIS A 543 -3.57 16.23 2.52
C HIS A 543 -3.74 16.11 4.02
N LEU A 544 -4.80 15.45 4.46
CA LEU A 544 -5.04 15.15 5.87
C LEU A 544 -4.27 13.91 6.33
N ARG A 545 -4.08 12.95 5.44
CA ARG A 545 -3.34 11.71 5.65
C ARG A 545 -2.25 11.61 4.60
N ARG A 546 -1.27 10.73 4.80
CA ARG A 546 -0.26 10.49 3.77
C ARG A 546 -0.91 10.04 2.46
N ASP A 547 -0.54 10.69 1.38
CA ASP A 547 -0.83 10.22 0.03
C ASP A 547 0.35 9.36 -0.47
N ALA A 548 0.07 8.14 -0.93
CA ALA A 548 1.09 7.22 -1.44
C ALA A 548 1.79 7.76 -2.71
N VAL A 549 1.14 8.67 -3.42
CA VAL A 549 1.67 9.27 -4.66
C VAL A 549 2.95 10.08 -4.42
N TYR A 550 3.22 10.57 -3.17
CA TYR A 550 4.45 11.31 -2.90
C TYR A 550 5.73 10.56 -3.29
N MET A 551 5.68 9.23 -3.32
CA MET A 551 6.81 8.38 -3.69
C MET A 551 7.25 8.52 -5.16
N ILE A 552 6.42 9.15 -5.99
CA ILE A 552 6.65 9.35 -7.42
C ILE A 552 6.36 10.79 -7.86
N ASP A 553 5.98 11.64 -6.91
CA ASP A 553 5.48 12.99 -7.18
C ASP A 553 6.57 13.95 -7.64
N ASP A 554 6.11 15.04 -8.24
CA ASP A 554 6.91 16.13 -8.81
C ASP A 554 7.66 16.92 -7.74
N GLN A 555 8.97 16.87 -7.76
CA GLN A 555 9.82 17.52 -6.78
C GLN A 555 10.18 18.99 -7.12
N ARG A 556 9.52 19.60 -8.13
CA ARG A 556 9.77 21.02 -8.50
C ARG A 556 9.47 21.99 -7.36
N PHE A 557 8.48 21.71 -6.52
CA PHE A 557 8.17 22.53 -5.34
C PHE A 557 9.36 22.60 -4.38
N ALA A 558 10.01 21.48 -4.12
CA ALA A 558 11.17 21.37 -3.23
C ALA A 558 12.43 21.97 -3.87
N SER A 559 12.67 21.70 -5.18
CA SER A 559 13.86 22.18 -5.88
C SER A 559 14.00 23.71 -5.95
N ARG A 560 12.90 24.44 -5.75
CA ARG A 560 12.87 25.91 -5.77
C ARG A 560 13.09 26.56 -4.40
N ARG A 561 13.20 25.76 -3.37
CA ARG A 561 13.36 26.24 -1.98
C ARG A 561 14.83 26.53 -1.67
N PRO A 562 15.11 27.58 -0.87
CA PRO A 562 16.47 27.91 -0.48
C PRO A 562 17.07 26.95 0.59
N ASP A 563 16.25 26.09 1.18
CA ASP A 563 16.61 25.09 2.18
C ASP A 563 16.69 23.68 1.61
N VAL A 564 16.74 23.56 0.27
CA VAL A 564 16.98 22.34 -0.48
C VAL A 564 18.17 22.53 -1.41
N LEU A 565 19.19 21.69 -1.30
CA LEU A 565 20.29 21.65 -2.25
C LEU A 565 19.93 20.77 -3.45
N VAL A 566 20.24 21.25 -4.63
CA VAL A 566 19.96 20.56 -5.90
C VAL A 566 21.25 20.36 -6.67
N TYR A 567 21.51 19.11 -7.05
CA TYR A 567 22.61 18.70 -7.89
C TYR A 567 22.07 17.89 -9.07
N GLN A 568 22.51 18.18 -10.29
CA GLN A 568 22.00 17.48 -11.47
C GLN A 568 23.05 17.32 -12.57
N THR A 569 22.81 16.34 -13.44
CA THR A 569 23.58 16.22 -14.69
C THR A 569 23.20 17.32 -15.68
N GLU A 570 24.05 17.51 -16.70
CA GLU A 570 23.56 18.02 -17.98
C GLU A 570 22.51 17.05 -18.55
N THR A 571 21.84 17.43 -19.64
CA THR A 571 20.92 16.52 -20.33
C THR A 571 21.68 15.27 -20.77
N LEU A 572 21.17 14.11 -20.42
CA LEU A 572 21.78 12.82 -20.72
C LEU A 572 21.83 12.59 -22.24
N THR A 573 22.96 12.13 -22.72
CA THR A 573 23.18 11.77 -24.14
C THR A 573 23.09 10.27 -24.40
N GLU A 574 22.91 9.48 -23.34
CA GLU A 574 22.68 8.03 -23.35
C GLU A 574 21.91 7.62 -22.10
N ASP A 575 21.31 6.44 -22.14
CA ASP A 575 20.56 5.89 -21.01
C ASP A 575 21.48 5.54 -19.85
N ILE A 576 21.04 5.77 -18.61
CA ILE A 576 21.70 5.31 -17.37
C ILE A 576 20.76 4.37 -16.64
N THR A 577 21.18 3.11 -16.45
CA THR A 577 20.38 2.13 -15.73
C THR A 577 20.97 1.85 -14.35
N LEU A 578 20.19 2.11 -13.30
CA LEU A 578 20.54 1.83 -11.92
C LEU A 578 19.73 0.63 -11.40
N THR A 579 20.43 -0.36 -10.78
CA THR A 579 19.80 -1.60 -10.29
C THR A 579 20.43 -2.04 -8.97
N GLY A 580 19.61 -2.32 -7.94
CA GLY A 580 20.09 -2.82 -6.65
C GLY A 580 20.33 -1.74 -5.60
N PRO A 581 21.19 -2.02 -4.60
CA PRO A 581 21.35 -1.19 -3.42
C PRO A 581 21.93 0.19 -3.70
N VAL A 582 21.51 1.16 -2.90
CA VAL A 582 21.99 2.54 -2.94
C VAL A 582 22.51 2.93 -1.56
N THR A 583 23.60 3.72 -1.52
CA THR A 583 24.16 4.26 -0.27
C THR A 583 24.48 5.74 -0.43
N ALA A 584 23.99 6.57 0.46
CA ALA A 584 24.42 7.96 0.56
C ALA A 584 25.67 8.05 1.45
N ASP A 585 26.72 8.66 0.94
CA ASP A 585 27.97 8.98 1.64
C ASP A 585 28.14 10.51 1.66
N LEU A 586 27.73 11.16 2.75
CA LEU A 586 27.76 12.62 2.87
C LEU A 586 28.83 13.06 3.87
N TYR A 587 29.64 14.03 3.50
CA TYR A 587 30.49 14.78 4.42
C TYR A 587 29.75 16.08 4.78
N VAL A 588 29.44 16.26 6.05
CA VAL A 588 28.54 17.31 6.50
C VAL A 588 29.08 18.07 7.70
N SER A 589 28.63 19.30 7.92
CA SER A 589 28.72 19.96 9.22
C SER A 589 27.43 20.68 9.52
N THR A 590 27.13 20.82 10.81
CA THR A 590 25.98 21.58 11.33
C THR A 590 26.42 22.55 12.39
N THR A 591 25.75 23.68 12.52
CA THR A 591 25.91 24.59 13.68
C THR A 591 25.12 24.11 14.90
N GLY A 592 24.24 23.12 14.74
CA GLY A 592 23.54 22.43 15.80
C GLY A 592 24.32 21.26 16.38
N THR A 593 23.65 20.49 17.24
CA THR A 593 24.19 19.24 17.81
C THR A 593 23.45 17.99 17.32
N ASP A 594 22.47 18.17 16.45
CA ASP A 594 21.77 17.13 15.71
C ASP A 594 21.25 17.67 14.37
N ALA A 595 20.94 16.81 13.42
CA ALA A 595 20.32 17.14 12.14
C ALA A 595 19.82 15.88 11.44
N ASP A 596 18.80 16.00 10.61
CA ASP A 596 18.39 14.96 9.68
C ASP A 596 18.93 15.24 8.27
N PHE A 597 19.15 14.18 7.50
CA PHE A 597 19.59 14.25 6.11
C PHE A 597 18.65 13.40 5.24
N ILE A 598 17.93 14.08 4.37
CA ILE A 598 17.06 13.45 3.38
C ILE A 598 17.78 13.56 2.03
N VAL A 599 17.95 12.41 1.37
CA VAL A 599 18.50 12.32 0.01
C VAL A 599 17.44 11.80 -0.92
N LYS A 600 17.22 12.49 -2.03
CA LYS A 600 16.27 12.10 -3.07
C LYS A 600 17.01 11.92 -4.40
N ILE A 601 16.71 10.83 -5.10
CA ILE A 601 17.14 10.54 -6.47
C ILE A 601 15.93 10.80 -7.36
N ILE A 602 16.09 11.63 -8.38
CA ILE A 602 14.99 12.18 -9.16
C ILE A 602 15.33 12.05 -10.64
N ASP A 603 14.33 11.60 -11.42
CA ASP A 603 14.37 11.64 -12.89
C ASP A 603 13.71 12.92 -13.37
N VAL A 604 14.47 13.81 -13.99
CA VAL A 604 13.97 15.05 -14.57
C VAL A 604 13.64 14.82 -16.03
N PHE A 605 12.36 14.87 -16.34
CA PHE A 605 11.84 14.67 -17.67
C PHE A 605 12.24 15.81 -18.62
N PRO A 606 12.30 15.58 -19.94
CA PRO A 606 12.51 16.63 -20.94
C PRO A 606 11.45 17.74 -20.84
N ASP A 607 11.78 18.95 -21.33
CA ASP A 607 10.85 20.08 -21.30
C ASP A 607 9.54 19.84 -22.09
N GLN A 608 9.54 18.88 -23.01
CA GLN A 608 8.38 18.49 -23.79
C GLN A 608 8.15 16.97 -23.68
N VAL A 609 7.08 16.60 -23.02
CA VAL A 609 6.60 15.22 -22.91
C VAL A 609 5.16 15.20 -23.42
N ILE A 610 4.90 14.29 -24.36
CA ILE A 610 3.54 14.03 -24.85
C ILE A 610 3.06 12.76 -24.13
N PRO A 611 2.12 12.85 -23.19
CA PRO A 611 1.56 11.66 -22.54
C PRO A 611 0.80 10.82 -23.58
N PRO A 612 0.70 9.49 -23.37
CA PRO A 612 -0.17 8.65 -24.18
C PRO A 612 -1.62 9.16 -24.15
N ALA A 613 -2.34 8.97 -25.26
CA ALA A 613 -3.70 9.52 -25.42
C ALA A 613 -4.74 8.85 -24.49
N ASP A 614 -4.41 7.68 -23.96
CA ASP A 614 -5.20 6.86 -23.04
C ASP A 614 -4.74 7.02 -21.55
N ALA A 615 -3.69 7.80 -21.32
CA ALA A 615 -3.24 8.11 -19.97
C ALA A 615 -4.12 9.21 -19.35
N ASP A 616 -4.70 8.91 -18.18
CA ASP A 616 -5.43 9.89 -17.38
C ASP A 616 -4.43 10.73 -16.57
N ILE A 617 -3.88 11.75 -17.20
CA ILE A 617 -2.84 12.62 -16.64
C ILE A 617 -3.32 14.08 -16.71
N ASP A 618 -3.54 14.67 -15.55
CA ASP A 618 -4.09 16.01 -15.41
C ASP A 618 -3.04 17.13 -15.40
N VAL A 619 -1.75 16.81 -15.35
CA VAL A 619 -0.66 17.77 -15.22
C VAL A 619 0.31 17.73 -16.40
N PRO A 620 0.94 18.88 -16.77
CA PRO A 620 2.00 18.90 -17.77
C PRO A 620 3.25 18.14 -17.27
N LEU A 621 3.67 17.10 -18.00
CA LEU A 621 4.87 16.33 -17.67
C LEU A 621 6.19 16.96 -18.14
N GLY A 622 6.16 18.07 -18.90
CA GLY A 622 7.37 18.77 -19.32
C GLY A 622 8.16 19.29 -18.12
N GLY A 623 9.42 18.86 -17.98
CA GLY A 623 10.28 19.19 -16.83
C GLY A 623 9.83 18.61 -15.49
N TYR A 624 8.94 17.60 -15.48
CA TYR A 624 8.51 16.87 -14.29
C TYR A 624 9.72 16.27 -13.58
N GLN A 625 9.80 16.42 -12.27
CA GLN A 625 10.88 15.93 -11.43
C GLN A 625 10.39 14.72 -10.64
N MET A 626 10.27 13.60 -11.34
CA MET A 626 9.77 12.35 -10.76
C MET A 626 10.70 11.86 -9.65
N LEU A 627 10.18 11.74 -8.42
CA LEU A 627 10.89 11.06 -7.35
C LEU A 627 11.04 9.58 -7.71
N VAL A 628 12.27 9.09 -7.79
CA VAL A 628 12.59 7.69 -8.04
C VAL A 628 12.85 6.96 -6.73
N ARG A 629 13.61 7.60 -5.84
CA ARG A 629 13.91 7.07 -4.51
C ARG A 629 14.26 8.21 -3.54
N GLY A 630 13.73 8.14 -2.34
CA GLY A 630 14.07 9.06 -1.27
C GLY A 630 14.27 8.31 0.05
N GLU A 631 15.18 8.79 0.90
CA GLU A 631 15.38 8.20 2.22
C GLU A 631 15.91 9.26 3.20
N VAL A 632 15.59 9.07 4.49
CA VAL A 632 16.03 9.92 5.59
C VAL A 632 17.04 9.20 6.48
N MET A 633 18.01 9.95 6.99
CA MET A 633 18.89 9.51 8.07
C MET A 633 18.83 10.52 9.19
N ARG A 634 18.43 10.08 10.39
CA ARG A 634 18.55 10.89 11.60
C ARG A 634 19.99 10.89 12.06
N GLY A 635 20.68 11.99 11.87
CA GLY A 635 22.14 12.07 11.94
C GLY A 635 22.77 11.68 13.28
N ARG A 636 22.03 11.72 14.40
CA ARG A 636 22.52 11.19 15.68
C ARG A 636 22.86 9.71 15.63
N TYR A 637 22.22 8.95 14.73
CA TYR A 637 22.42 7.50 14.57
C TYR A 637 23.49 7.14 13.51
N ARG A 638 24.20 8.11 12.95
CA ARG A 638 25.21 7.90 11.88
C ARG A 638 26.26 6.83 12.17
N ASN A 639 26.58 6.59 13.45
CA ASN A 639 27.57 5.60 13.88
C ASN A 639 26.91 4.37 14.56
N SER A 640 25.77 4.54 15.20
CA SER A 640 25.07 3.47 15.90
C SER A 640 23.60 3.83 16.14
N PHE A 641 22.69 2.94 15.80
CA PHE A 641 21.27 3.07 16.12
C PHE A 641 20.98 2.83 17.61
N GLU A 642 21.85 2.09 18.30
CA GLU A 642 21.72 1.79 19.73
C GLU A 642 22.26 2.94 20.61
N ASN A 643 23.34 3.56 20.17
CA ASN A 643 24.08 4.55 20.93
C ASN A 643 24.23 5.84 20.11
N PRO A 644 23.20 6.69 20.10
CA PRO A 644 23.25 7.94 19.33
C PRO A 644 24.29 8.91 19.87
N GLU A 645 24.91 9.68 18.98
CA GLU A 645 25.98 10.65 19.31
C GLU A 645 25.64 12.04 18.78
N PRO A 646 25.92 13.11 19.56
CA PRO A 646 25.77 14.47 19.08
C PRO A 646 26.76 14.79 17.96
N PHE A 647 26.43 15.75 17.12
CA PHE A 647 27.41 16.46 16.29
C PHE A 647 28.19 17.45 17.13
N VAL A 648 29.46 17.66 16.76
CA VAL A 648 30.25 18.79 17.25
C VAL A 648 30.02 19.98 16.31
N PRO A 649 29.47 21.11 16.75
CA PRO A 649 29.14 22.22 15.88
C PRO A 649 30.33 22.69 15.02
N GLY A 650 30.11 22.70 13.69
CA GLY A 650 31.11 23.13 12.70
C GLY A 650 32.16 22.08 12.32
N GLU A 651 32.22 20.92 12.99
CA GLU A 651 33.15 19.84 12.65
C GLU A 651 32.60 19.04 11.45
N ILE A 652 33.51 18.75 10.50
CA ILE A 652 33.16 17.91 9.33
C ILE A 652 33.01 16.46 9.78
N THR A 653 31.86 15.88 9.52
CA THR A 653 31.50 14.53 9.95
C THR A 653 30.97 13.75 8.75
N LYS A 654 31.35 12.49 8.62
CA LYS A 654 30.75 11.61 7.60
C LYS A 654 29.41 11.04 8.12
N VAL A 655 28.38 11.12 7.29
CA VAL A 655 27.09 10.47 7.46
C VAL A 655 26.89 9.51 6.29
N SER A 656 26.82 8.21 6.60
CA SER A 656 26.64 7.15 5.61
C SER A 656 25.41 6.34 5.97
N PHE A 657 24.50 6.11 5.00
CA PHE A 657 23.28 5.34 5.24
C PHE A 657 22.78 4.68 3.96
N SER A 658 22.10 3.54 4.14
CA SER A 658 21.47 2.82 3.04
C SER A 658 20.17 3.52 2.64
N ILE A 659 19.96 3.61 1.35
CA ILE A 659 18.70 3.96 0.69
C ILE A 659 18.15 2.68 0.09
N PRO A 660 16.84 2.41 0.11
CA PRO A 660 16.29 1.19 -0.49
C PRO A 660 16.69 1.01 -1.95
N ASP A 661 16.76 -0.24 -2.39
CA ASP A 661 17.18 -0.60 -3.75
C ASP A 661 16.37 0.17 -4.82
N ILE A 662 17.00 0.32 -5.97
CA ILE A 662 16.44 0.99 -7.14
C ILE A 662 16.43 0.04 -8.34
N ALA A 663 15.44 0.15 -9.21
CA ALA A 663 15.40 -0.43 -10.54
C ALA A 663 14.82 0.61 -11.50
N HIS A 664 15.68 1.48 -12.02
CA HIS A 664 15.25 2.61 -12.85
C HIS A 664 16.23 2.91 -13.97
N LYS A 665 15.67 3.23 -15.14
CA LYS A 665 16.39 3.70 -16.31
C LYS A 665 16.13 5.18 -16.54
N PHE A 666 17.14 6.01 -16.32
CA PHE A 666 17.17 7.40 -16.77
C PHE A 666 17.43 7.43 -18.27
N LYS A 667 16.54 7.95 -19.05
CA LYS A 667 16.62 7.93 -20.52
C LYS A 667 17.49 9.05 -21.08
N GLU A 668 18.02 8.85 -22.29
CA GLU A 668 18.55 9.93 -23.11
C GLU A 668 17.55 11.10 -23.18
N GLY A 669 18.01 12.33 -23.06
CA GLY A 669 17.19 13.53 -23.01
C GLY A 669 16.66 13.91 -21.62
N HIS A 670 16.73 13.02 -20.63
CA HIS A 670 16.42 13.29 -19.21
C HIS A 670 17.65 13.87 -18.48
N LYS A 671 17.47 14.19 -17.19
CA LYS A 671 18.59 14.48 -16.28
C LYS A 671 18.42 13.67 -15.00
N LEU A 672 19.54 13.19 -14.45
CA LEU A 672 19.58 12.66 -13.11
C LEU A 672 19.78 13.82 -12.13
N MET A 673 18.92 13.91 -11.10
CA MET A 673 19.02 14.94 -10.07
C MET A 673 19.10 14.31 -8.68
N ILE A 674 19.89 14.93 -7.80
CA ILE A 674 19.96 14.64 -6.38
C ILE A 674 19.47 15.88 -5.62
N GLN A 675 18.52 15.70 -4.70
CA GLN A 675 18.15 16.72 -3.74
C GLN A 675 18.60 16.32 -2.34
N ILE A 676 19.08 17.29 -1.55
CA ILE A 676 19.47 17.10 -0.15
C ILE A 676 18.80 18.18 0.69
N GLN A 677 18.12 17.76 1.76
CA GLN A 677 17.38 18.62 2.69
C GLN A 677 17.42 18.03 4.10
N SER A 678 16.95 18.78 5.12
CA SER A 678 16.96 18.35 6.53
C SER A 678 15.57 18.24 7.16
N SER A 679 14.53 18.22 6.36
CA SER A 679 13.15 17.98 6.83
C SER A 679 12.30 17.45 5.67
N TRP A 680 11.31 16.63 5.98
CA TRP A 680 10.35 16.02 5.05
C TRP A 680 8.99 15.92 5.75
N PHE A 681 8.43 17.07 6.07
CA PHE A 681 7.35 17.22 7.03
C PHE A 681 5.96 17.23 6.36
N PRO A 682 4.91 16.69 7.00
CA PRO A 682 4.91 15.93 8.24
C PRO A 682 5.08 14.41 8.05
N LEU A 683 5.59 13.96 6.89
CA LEU A 683 5.94 12.55 6.69
C LEU A 683 6.89 12.13 7.82
N VAL A 684 7.98 12.87 7.99
CA VAL A 684 8.98 12.70 9.05
C VAL A 684 8.78 13.78 10.12
N ASP A 685 8.91 13.41 11.39
CA ASP A 685 8.86 14.34 12.51
C ASP A 685 10.00 15.36 12.45
N ARG A 686 9.81 16.54 13.11
CA ARG A 686 10.81 17.62 13.11
C ARG A 686 11.99 17.29 14.00
N ASN A 687 13.21 17.39 13.46
CA ASN A 687 14.42 17.37 14.26
C ASN A 687 14.62 18.74 14.96
N PRO A 688 14.83 18.80 16.30
CA PRO A 688 15.10 20.05 17.01
C PRO A 688 16.42 20.74 16.61
N GLN A 689 17.30 20.11 15.84
CA GLN A 689 18.68 20.52 15.53
C GLN A 689 19.56 20.58 16.79
N LYS A 690 19.08 19.97 17.87
CA LYS A 690 19.70 19.87 19.18
C LYS A 690 19.65 18.44 19.68
N PHE A 691 20.75 17.95 20.21
CA PHE A 691 20.82 16.58 20.73
C PHE A 691 20.09 16.50 22.09
N VAL A 692 18.80 16.22 21.98
CA VAL A 692 17.85 15.96 23.07
C VAL A 692 17.02 14.73 22.76
N ASN A 693 16.34 14.17 23.75
CA ASN A 693 15.34 13.16 23.46
C ASN A 693 14.16 13.80 22.71
N ILE A 694 13.99 13.47 21.44
CA ILE A 694 12.97 14.08 20.56
C ILE A 694 11.56 13.80 21.08
N TYR A 695 11.34 12.63 21.68
CA TYR A 695 10.05 12.24 22.25
C TYR A 695 9.71 12.98 23.56
N GLU A 696 10.64 13.75 24.14
CA GLU A 696 10.45 14.48 25.39
C GLU A 696 10.78 15.99 25.28
N CYS A 697 11.27 16.44 24.11
CA CYS A 697 11.69 17.83 23.91
C CYS A 697 10.51 18.82 23.99
N ASP A 698 10.85 20.08 24.27
CA ASP A 698 9.94 21.23 24.31
C ASP A 698 10.06 22.07 23.02
N GLU A 699 9.08 22.97 22.77
CA GLU A 699 9.13 23.87 21.60
C GLU A 699 10.37 24.77 21.61
N ASP A 700 10.88 25.13 22.80
CA ASP A 700 12.09 25.95 22.97
C ASP A 700 13.39 25.18 22.60
N ASP A 701 13.35 23.87 22.46
CA ASP A 701 14.49 23.07 21.99
C ASP A 701 14.70 23.16 20.47
N PHE A 702 13.67 23.56 19.72
CA PHE A 702 13.74 23.67 18.27
C PHE A 702 14.49 24.94 17.86
N GLN A 703 15.62 24.77 17.21
CA GLN A 703 16.49 25.86 16.76
C GLN A 703 16.87 25.74 15.29
N LYS A 704 17.15 26.88 14.66
CA LYS A 704 17.71 26.89 13.32
C LYS A 704 19.16 26.42 13.34
N ALA A 705 19.55 25.68 12.32
CA ALA A 705 20.96 25.32 12.12
C ALA A 705 21.37 25.57 10.66
N THR A 706 22.62 26.00 10.47
CA THR A 706 23.24 25.99 9.15
C THR A 706 23.84 24.62 8.90
N ILE A 707 23.44 24.00 7.80
CA ILE A 707 23.91 22.70 7.35
C ILE A 707 24.83 22.91 6.15
N ARG A 708 25.97 22.25 6.13
CA ARG A 708 26.90 22.23 4.99
C ARG A 708 27.07 20.83 4.47
N ILE A 709 27.07 20.71 3.16
CA ILE A 709 27.40 19.48 2.43
C ILE A 709 28.67 19.75 1.66
N TYR A 710 29.74 18.99 1.96
CA TYR A 710 31.06 19.16 1.35
C TYR A 710 31.17 18.33 0.09
N HIS A 711 31.81 18.90 -0.93
CA HIS A 711 32.10 18.28 -2.21
C HIS A 711 33.43 18.77 -2.73
N ASP A 712 34.47 18.48 -1.95
CA ASP A 712 35.87 18.78 -2.27
C ASP A 712 36.70 17.49 -2.33
N ARG A 713 38.00 17.62 -2.64
CA ARG A 713 38.91 16.47 -2.80
C ARG A 713 39.04 15.61 -1.55
N GLU A 714 38.99 16.21 -0.36
CA GLU A 714 39.15 15.51 0.93
C GLU A 714 37.82 14.98 1.47
N HIS A 715 36.73 15.63 1.08
CA HIS A 715 35.37 15.33 1.54
C HIS A 715 34.41 15.17 0.36
N PRO A 716 34.60 14.14 -0.50
CA PRO A 716 33.81 13.94 -1.71
C PRO A 716 32.47 13.28 -1.37
N SER A 717 31.46 14.08 -1.04
CA SER A 717 30.10 13.55 -0.87
C SER A 717 29.58 12.97 -2.19
N GLY A 718 28.83 11.87 -2.07
CA GLY A 718 28.24 11.21 -3.23
C GLY A 718 27.28 10.10 -2.87
N ILE A 719 26.65 9.55 -3.90
CA ILE A 719 25.70 8.45 -3.80
C ILE A 719 26.29 7.23 -4.52
N LYS A 720 26.52 6.15 -3.79
CA LYS A 720 26.91 4.87 -4.36
C LYS A 720 25.70 4.17 -4.93
N VAL A 721 25.81 3.68 -6.12
CA VAL A 721 24.77 3.00 -6.88
C VAL A 721 25.34 1.79 -7.60
N MET A 722 24.49 0.83 -7.92
CA MET A 722 24.83 -0.26 -8.82
C MET A 722 24.36 0.10 -10.23
N ALA A 723 25.25 0.09 -11.21
CA ALA A 723 24.94 0.38 -12.60
C ALA A 723 25.26 -0.82 -13.49
N LYS A 724 24.40 -1.08 -14.49
CA LYS A 724 24.51 -2.26 -15.35
C LYS A 724 25.52 -2.11 -16.47
N ASP A 725 25.81 -0.88 -16.91
CA ASP A 725 26.68 -0.58 -18.04
C ASP A 725 27.94 0.20 -17.63
N GLU A 726 28.99 0.20 -18.47
CA GLU A 726 30.15 1.08 -18.28
C GLU A 726 29.70 2.54 -18.52
N LEU A 727 29.51 3.27 -17.41
CA LEU A 727 29.15 4.70 -17.39
C LEU A 727 30.38 5.58 -17.57
#